data_bef9a13643c955c6ca5b9c4590ce5371
#
_entry.id   bef9a13643c955c6ca5b9c4590ce5371
#
_cell.length_a   1.000
_cell.length_b   1.000
_cell.length_c   1.000
_cell.angle_alpha   90.00
_cell.angle_beta   90.00
_cell.angle_gamma   90.00
#
_symmetry.space_group_name_H-M   'P 1'
#
loop_
_entity.id
_entity.type
_entity.pdbx_description
1 polymer ?
#
loop_
_entity_poly.entity_id
_entity_poly.type
_entity_poly.pdbx_seq_one_letter_code
_entity_poly.pdbx_strand_id
1 'polypeptide(L)'
;MSYDVIVIGSGIGGLTTAGLLARAAGKRVLVLERHTEPGGLTHTFRRDGASWDVGVHYIGQLAPGSQGRAYFDYLSGGELEWNRMPDAYDRFVYPGVDLRVSSDPVRYERDLVTAFPDEARAIHRYFQDIRRVTRWVRLGFIQGMVPRPAASLLTAAQWLGRRRATTTTQAYLDAHFRSPELKAVLASQWGDYGLPPSRSAFAVHALIVSHYLQGAWFPRGGSARIARTFEKGIEQTGGAVRVGQEVTEILTENGTAVGVRVMDHRGARVRERIYRAPVIVSAIGASNTFNRLLPTFGEIGRRTGPARRTLEHLGAGTSAVTVFLRLRDDPRSIGIDGGNIWVNRDLDHEGAQRFSDSLLTGHPHDVFVSFPSLKSGESPHTAELISFCDARAFRKWAEHSRGHRGPEYSALKERISRGMLELAESAAPGLTALVDYAETSTPLTYEHYTAHPAGAFYGPPATPLRYRSRPLGPRTAVAGLLLSGQDAGSAGIMGAMMGGVAAACQVLGPRGYSTITSALHTAPTASAPHEGRTLPEGKHRATLVSKRRLTPSVWEAVLQLDGGIGPWAPGQFARLHVGDNAWRDYSIAGLEDDRLRLLISTRTGGRGSQFIENADTGTQTVVELPLGGFELIDSGRRRLFIAAGTGIAPMLAMFAQAPGLERDALLFGCSHQDEDLTARISSPMPGTVVRCLSRQEAPDTFHGRVTQALPALAHDLRLDPDNTDVYLCGSAAMVADTRDVLEREGYASVLTEPY
;
A
#
# COMPACT_ATOMS: atom_id res chain seq x y z
N MET A 1 -5.25 -29.10 3.92
CA MET A 1 -3.80 -28.80 3.83
C MET A 1 -3.32 -28.27 5.18
N SER A 2 -2.22 -28.80 5.70
CA SER A 2 -1.65 -28.31 6.98
C SER A 2 -0.62 -27.22 6.71
N TYR A 3 -0.66 -26.13 7.47
CA TYR A 3 0.33 -25.06 7.47
C TYR A 3 1.28 -25.23 8.65
N ASP A 4 2.55 -24.86 8.48
CA ASP A 4 3.53 -24.87 9.56
C ASP A 4 3.34 -23.69 10.51
N VAL A 5 2.90 -22.55 9.96
CA VAL A 5 2.73 -21.28 10.68
C VAL A 5 1.48 -20.56 10.18
N ILE A 6 0.71 -19.98 11.10
CA ILE A 6 -0.34 -19.02 10.79
C ILE A 6 0.13 -17.64 11.23
N VAL A 7 0.05 -16.67 10.32
CA VAL A 7 0.34 -15.25 10.58
C VAL A 7 -0.98 -14.47 10.55
N ILE A 8 -1.28 -13.74 11.62
CA ILE A 8 -2.47 -12.90 11.74
C ILE A 8 -2.08 -11.47 11.36
N GLY A 9 -2.65 -10.97 10.26
CA GLY A 9 -2.39 -9.64 9.69
C GLY A 9 -1.30 -9.64 8.62
N SER A 10 -1.58 -8.98 7.50
CA SER A 10 -0.71 -8.83 6.33
C SER A 10 0.05 -7.50 6.28
N GLY A 11 0.14 -6.76 7.39
CA GLY A 11 1.02 -5.60 7.47
C GLY A 11 2.49 -5.98 7.23
N ILE A 12 3.37 -4.98 7.01
CA ILE A 12 4.79 -5.21 6.68
C ILE A 12 5.49 -6.19 7.63
N GLY A 13 5.19 -6.17 8.92
CA GLY A 13 5.75 -7.12 9.89
C GLY A 13 5.28 -8.55 9.66
N GLY A 14 3.99 -8.77 9.40
CA GLY A 14 3.40 -10.07 9.12
C GLY A 14 3.93 -10.66 7.81
N LEU A 15 3.93 -9.86 6.73
CA LEU A 15 4.46 -10.27 5.42
C LEU A 15 5.96 -10.55 5.48
N THR A 16 6.73 -9.75 6.24
CA THR A 16 8.16 -10.03 6.47
C THR A 16 8.37 -11.36 7.17
N THR A 17 7.61 -11.63 8.26
CA THR A 17 7.69 -12.92 8.96
C THR A 17 7.38 -14.06 8.01
N ALA A 18 6.25 -13.98 7.30
CA ALA A 18 5.79 -15.02 6.39
C ALA A 18 6.78 -15.25 5.23
N GLY A 19 7.23 -14.17 4.58
CA GLY A 19 8.16 -14.23 3.45
C GLY A 19 9.52 -14.80 3.83
N LEU A 20 10.08 -14.44 5.01
CA LEU A 20 11.33 -15.00 5.50
C LEU A 20 11.19 -16.49 5.83
N LEU A 21 10.12 -16.89 6.49
CA LEU A 21 9.86 -18.32 6.80
C LEU A 21 9.67 -19.15 5.55
N ALA A 22 8.95 -18.61 4.56
CA ALA A 22 8.72 -19.23 3.28
C ALA A 22 10.03 -19.37 2.49
N ARG A 23 10.68 -18.25 2.16
CA ARG A 23 11.83 -18.22 1.25
C ARG A 23 13.13 -18.75 1.86
N ALA A 24 13.40 -18.46 3.15
CA ALA A 24 14.66 -18.89 3.80
C ALA A 24 14.59 -20.29 4.43
N ALA A 25 13.39 -20.82 4.68
CA ALA A 25 13.23 -22.08 5.40
C ALA A 25 12.17 -23.03 4.80
N GLY A 26 11.60 -22.71 3.64
CA GLY A 26 10.63 -23.55 2.93
C GLY A 26 9.36 -23.84 3.73
N LYS A 27 8.98 -22.97 4.68
CA LYS A 27 7.79 -23.18 5.52
C LYS A 27 6.51 -22.81 4.77
N ARG A 28 5.48 -23.64 4.93
CA ARG A 28 4.15 -23.35 4.43
C ARG A 28 3.43 -22.43 5.40
N VAL A 29 3.30 -21.15 5.04
CA VAL A 29 2.74 -20.11 5.89
C VAL A 29 1.36 -19.68 5.38
N LEU A 30 0.36 -19.62 6.28
CA LEU A 30 -0.93 -19.00 6.02
C LEU A 30 -0.97 -17.62 6.64
N VAL A 31 -1.11 -16.58 5.82
CA VAL A 31 -1.38 -15.21 6.28
C VAL A 31 -2.88 -14.94 6.19
N LEU A 32 -3.47 -14.43 7.26
CA LEU A 32 -4.90 -14.09 7.36
C LEU A 32 -5.06 -12.60 7.56
N GLU A 33 -5.73 -11.94 6.62
CA GLU A 33 -5.97 -10.52 6.60
C GLU A 33 -7.47 -10.20 6.64
N ARG A 34 -7.88 -9.30 7.54
CA ARG A 34 -9.27 -8.88 7.66
C ARG A 34 -9.72 -8.00 6.49
N HIS A 35 -8.85 -7.11 6.04
CA HIS A 35 -9.13 -6.20 4.93
C HIS A 35 -9.24 -6.95 3.60
N THR A 36 -9.80 -6.30 2.59
CA THR A 36 -9.90 -6.84 1.23
C THR A 36 -8.60 -6.72 0.43
N GLU A 37 -7.66 -5.90 0.90
CA GLU A 37 -6.34 -5.70 0.31
C GLU A 37 -5.26 -6.04 1.35
N PRO A 38 -4.16 -6.72 0.94
CA PRO A 38 -3.03 -6.98 1.83
C PRO A 38 -2.14 -5.74 1.97
N GLY A 39 -1.33 -5.70 3.04
CA GLY A 39 -0.30 -4.68 3.23
C GLY A 39 -0.46 -3.84 4.50
N GLY A 40 -1.61 -3.86 5.16
CA GLY A 40 -1.86 -3.00 6.32
C GLY A 40 -1.66 -1.52 5.94
N LEU A 41 -0.85 -0.76 6.68
CA LEU A 41 -0.57 0.66 6.35
C LEU A 41 0.35 0.85 5.12
N THR A 42 0.80 -0.22 4.46
CA THR A 42 1.55 -0.14 3.20
C THR A 42 0.67 -0.36 1.96
N HIS A 43 -0.66 -0.48 2.11
CA HIS A 43 -1.56 -0.55 0.96
C HIS A 43 -1.91 0.85 0.41
N THR A 44 -2.49 0.88 -0.78
CA THR A 44 -3.06 2.08 -1.41
C THR A 44 -4.57 1.94 -1.53
N PHE A 45 -5.28 3.05 -1.59
CA PHE A 45 -6.70 3.04 -1.93
C PHE A 45 -6.97 3.95 -3.13
N ARG A 46 -8.07 3.65 -3.85
CA ARG A 46 -8.46 4.42 -5.03
C ARG A 46 -9.83 5.07 -4.82
N ARG A 47 -9.94 6.32 -5.24
CA ARG A 47 -11.20 7.07 -5.34
C ARG A 47 -11.12 8.10 -6.43
N ASP A 48 -12.23 8.30 -7.11
CA ASP A 48 -12.40 9.33 -8.13
C ASP A 48 -11.22 9.40 -9.13
N GLY A 49 -10.76 8.21 -9.58
CA GLY A 49 -9.69 8.07 -10.56
C GLY A 49 -8.27 8.28 -10.05
N ALA A 50 -8.07 8.61 -8.77
CA ALA A 50 -6.77 8.78 -8.15
C ALA A 50 -6.45 7.65 -7.15
N SER A 51 -5.15 7.48 -6.85
CA SER A 51 -4.64 6.53 -5.86
C SER A 51 -3.78 7.25 -4.84
N TRP A 52 -3.98 6.91 -3.56
CA TRP A 52 -3.19 7.45 -2.45
C TRP A 52 -2.63 6.33 -1.60
N ASP A 53 -1.49 6.60 -1.00
CA ASP A 53 -0.87 5.74 0.00
C ASP A 53 -1.53 5.96 1.37
N VAL A 54 -1.68 4.90 2.17
CA VAL A 54 -2.39 5.01 3.46
C VAL A 54 -1.46 5.48 4.57
N GLY A 55 -0.17 5.09 4.52
CA GLY A 55 0.75 5.41 5.60
C GLY A 55 2.23 5.27 5.21
N VAL A 56 2.55 5.30 3.91
CA VAL A 56 3.93 5.32 3.42
C VAL A 56 4.18 6.62 2.69
N HIS A 57 5.01 7.47 3.26
CA HIS A 57 5.36 8.75 2.63
C HIS A 57 6.80 8.77 2.14
N TYR A 58 7.70 8.06 2.82
CA TYR A 58 9.10 7.83 2.46
C TYR A 58 9.72 6.76 3.36
N ILE A 59 10.83 6.17 2.93
CA ILE A 59 11.54 5.12 3.68
C ILE A 59 13.04 5.39 3.59
N GLY A 60 13.71 5.44 4.73
CA GLY A 60 15.16 5.57 4.83
C GLY A 60 15.88 4.20 4.81
N GLN A 61 17.22 4.23 4.90
CA GLN A 61 18.09 3.04 4.97
C GLN A 61 17.94 2.08 3.77
N LEU A 62 17.64 2.62 2.58
CA LEU A 62 17.47 1.86 1.34
C LEU A 62 18.56 2.17 0.30
N ALA A 63 19.64 2.81 0.69
CA ALA A 63 20.81 2.96 -0.18
C ALA A 63 21.29 1.59 -0.67
N PRO A 64 21.80 1.48 -1.90
CA PRO A 64 22.38 0.25 -2.41
C PRO A 64 23.41 -0.33 -1.43
N GLY A 65 23.30 -1.64 -1.13
CA GLY A 65 24.16 -2.33 -0.17
C GLY A 65 23.78 -2.15 1.31
N SER A 66 22.76 -1.35 1.64
CA SER A 66 22.29 -1.24 3.02
C SER A 66 21.52 -2.50 3.46
N GLN A 67 21.54 -2.78 4.76
CA GLN A 67 20.83 -3.93 5.33
C GLN A 67 19.32 -3.84 5.11
N GLY A 68 18.73 -2.65 5.22
CA GLY A 68 17.30 -2.44 4.94
C GLY A 68 16.95 -2.83 3.51
N ARG A 69 17.76 -2.38 2.54
CA ARG A 69 17.60 -2.71 1.13
C ARG A 69 17.69 -4.23 0.89
N ALA A 70 18.64 -4.91 1.53
CA ALA A 70 18.80 -6.36 1.37
C ALA A 70 17.56 -7.16 1.82
N TYR A 71 16.84 -6.73 2.88
CA TYR A 71 15.58 -7.36 3.27
C TYR A 71 14.49 -7.18 2.21
N PHE A 72 14.31 -5.97 1.71
CA PHE A 72 13.31 -5.71 0.68
C PHE A 72 13.62 -6.46 -0.62
N ASP A 73 14.86 -6.45 -1.07
CA ASP A 73 15.28 -7.16 -2.29
C ASP A 73 15.08 -8.68 -2.14
N TYR A 74 15.44 -9.24 -0.99
CA TYR A 74 15.22 -10.67 -0.72
C TYR A 74 13.74 -11.05 -0.71
N LEU A 75 12.92 -10.30 0.02
CA LEU A 75 11.50 -10.60 0.19
C LEU A 75 10.69 -10.40 -1.10
N SER A 76 11.06 -9.43 -1.89
CA SER A 76 10.44 -9.17 -3.19
C SER A 76 11.01 -10.01 -4.34
N GLY A 77 12.10 -10.78 -4.10
CA GLY A 77 12.82 -11.46 -5.18
C GLY A 77 13.51 -10.50 -6.14
N GLY A 78 13.79 -9.26 -5.71
CA GLY A 78 14.37 -8.19 -6.53
C GLY A 78 13.35 -7.42 -7.40
N GLU A 79 12.06 -7.75 -7.33
CA GLU A 79 11.02 -7.10 -8.14
C GLU A 79 10.61 -5.70 -7.65
N LEU A 80 10.95 -5.34 -6.41
CA LEU A 80 10.59 -4.05 -5.84
C LEU A 80 11.63 -2.99 -6.21
N GLU A 81 11.23 -2.06 -7.07
CA GLU A 81 12.07 -0.95 -7.49
C GLU A 81 11.85 0.28 -6.60
N TRP A 82 12.90 1.10 -6.46
CA TRP A 82 12.91 2.25 -5.59
C TRP A 82 13.30 3.53 -6.33
N ASN A 83 12.49 4.55 -6.23
CA ASN A 83 12.85 5.91 -6.63
C ASN A 83 13.53 6.60 -5.44
N ARG A 84 14.70 7.18 -5.67
CA ARG A 84 15.35 8.04 -4.68
C ARG A 84 14.63 9.38 -4.66
N MET A 85 14.34 9.89 -3.47
CA MET A 85 13.80 11.23 -3.30
C MET A 85 14.85 12.31 -3.63
N PRO A 86 14.45 13.57 -3.83
CA PRO A 86 15.37 14.69 -3.98
C PRO A 86 16.43 14.74 -2.89
N ASP A 87 17.56 15.41 -3.13
CA ASP A 87 18.61 15.57 -2.12
C ASP A 87 18.07 16.23 -0.85
N ALA A 88 17.27 17.28 -0.99
CA ALA A 88 16.50 17.86 0.09
C ALA A 88 15.17 17.09 0.24
N TYR A 89 15.21 15.96 0.92
CA TYR A 89 14.04 15.07 1.06
C TYR A 89 12.98 15.60 2.03
N ASP A 90 13.36 16.46 2.98
CA ASP A 90 12.50 17.17 3.92
C ASP A 90 12.82 18.66 3.95
N ARG A 91 11.80 19.49 4.17
CA ARG A 91 11.90 20.94 4.42
C ARG A 91 11.13 21.28 5.68
N PHE A 92 11.80 21.88 6.67
CA PHE A 92 11.21 22.31 7.93
C PHE A 92 10.93 23.81 7.89
N VAL A 93 9.66 24.17 8.03
CA VAL A 93 9.19 25.56 7.93
C VAL A 93 8.56 25.98 9.26
N TYR A 94 9.14 27.03 9.87
CA TYR A 94 8.66 27.69 11.07
C TYR A 94 8.68 29.20 10.88
N PRO A 95 8.03 30.00 11.74
CA PRO A 95 8.21 31.45 11.71
C PRO A 95 9.69 31.82 11.85
N GLY A 96 10.24 32.42 10.80
CA GLY A 96 11.64 32.84 10.76
C GLY A 96 12.68 31.74 10.46
N VAL A 97 12.27 30.48 10.26
CA VAL A 97 13.18 29.37 9.93
C VAL A 97 12.63 28.58 8.75
N ASP A 98 13.45 28.42 7.73
CA ASP A 98 13.19 27.57 6.57
C ASP A 98 14.45 26.75 6.28
N LEU A 99 14.44 25.48 6.65
CA LEU A 99 15.62 24.61 6.57
C LEU A 99 15.33 23.36 5.74
N ARG A 100 16.19 23.12 4.73
CA ARG A 100 16.15 21.91 3.90
C ARG A 100 17.10 20.85 4.44
N VAL A 101 16.63 19.61 4.57
CA VAL A 101 17.40 18.49 5.09
C VAL A 101 18.06 17.73 3.96
N SER A 102 19.39 17.86 3.84
CA SER A 102 20.17 17.16 2.80
C SER A 102 20.30 15.66 3.10
N SER A 103 20.28 14.87 2.05
CA SER A 103 20.57 13.41 2.09
C SER A 103 22.06 13.11 2.31
N ASP A 104 22.93 14.11 2.30
CA ASP A 104 24.34 14.01 2.73
C ASP A 104 24.47 14.39 4.21
N PRO A 105 24.82 13.44 5.11
CA PRO A 105 24.94 13.71 6.53
C PRO A 105 25.96 14.81 6.88
N VAL A 106 27.04 14.92 6.10
CA VAL A 106 28.08 15.94 6.34
C VAL A 106 27.57 17.32 5.96
N ARG A 107 26.86 17.41 4.84
CA ARG A 107 26.22 18.65 4.40
C ARG A 107 25.13 19.08 5.39
N TYR A 108 24.28 18.17 5.82
CA TYR A 108 23.20 18.48 6.78
C TYR A 108 23.78 19.02 8.10
N GLU A 109 24.81 18.35 8.66
CA GLU A 109 25.50 18.83 9.86
C GLU A 109 26.10 20.24 9.67
N ARG A 110 26.76 20.49 8.52
CA ARG A 110 27.33 21.80 8.17
C ARG A 110 26.25 22.88 8.00
N ASP A 111 25.13 22.56 7.35
CA ASP A 111 24.04 23.51 7.12
C ASP A 111 23.41 23.93 8.45
N LEU A 112 23.25 22.99 9.42
CA LEU A 112 22.85 23.31 10.78
C LEU A 112 23.87 24.19 11.53
N VAL A 113 25.16 23.91 11.40
CA VAL A 113 26.23 24.74 12.02
C VAL A 113 26.24 26.13 11.41
N THR A 114 25.99 26.26 10.11
CA THR A 114 25.92 27.56 9.41
C THR A 114 24.71 28.37 9.88
N ALA A 115 23.55 27.73 10.07
CA ALA A 115 22.33 28.37 10.57
C ALA A 115 22.40 28.74 12.06
N PHE A 116 23.15 27.94 12.86
CA PHE A 116 23.26 28.10 14.32
C PHE A 116 24.73 28.03 14.79
N PRO A 117 25.58 29.02 14.44
CA PRO A 117 27.02 28.94 14.69
C PRO A 117 27.40 28.87 16.17
N ASP A 118 26.63 29.50 17.06
CA ASP A 118 26.85 29.47 18.50
C ASP A 118 26.63 28.07 19.12
N GLU A 119 25.93 27.21 18.43
CA GLU A 119 25.61 25.82 18.84
C GLU A 119 26.50 24.75 18.17
N ALA A 120 27.50 25.14 17.39
CA ALA A 120 28.32 24.23 16.58
C ALA A 120 28.83 23.00 17.33
N ARG A 121 29.38 23.21 18.54
CA ARG A 121 29.87 22.09 19.39
C ARG A 121 28.76 21.14 19.83
N ALA A 122 27.60 21.68 20.15
CA ALA A 122 26.42 20.89 20.55
C ALA A 122 25.87 20.09 19.37
N ILE A 123 25.83 20.66 18.17
CA ILE A 123 25.42 19.98 16.93
C ILE A 123 26.35 18.80 16.63
N HIS A 124 27.66 18.98 16.62
CA HIS A 124 28.61 17.88 16.43
C HIS A 124 28.43 16.75 17.46
N ARG A 125 28.23 17.09 18.74
CA ARG A 125 27.96 16.12 19.79
C ARG A 125 26.66 15.39 19.58
N TYR A 126 25.60 16.08 19.13
CA TYR A 126 24.30 15.49 18.83
C TYR A 126 24.42 14.38 17.80
N PHE A 127 25.06 14.60 16.64
CA PHE A 127 25.25 13.55 15.63
C PHE A 127 26.09 12.38 16.12
N GLN A 128 27.06 12.61 17.01
CA GLN A 128 27.78 11.52 17.67
C GLN A 128 26.87 10.70 18.59
N ASP A 129 26.00 11.36 19.36
CA ASP A 129 25.05 10.71 20.26
C ASP A 129 23.95 9.98 19.50
N ILE A 130 23.45 10.52 18.39
CA ILE A 130 22.57 9.81 17.47
C ILE A 130 23.18 8.47 17.05
N ARG A 131 24.45 8.47 16.58
CA ARG A 131 25.15 7.25 16.18
C ARG A 131 25.33 6.25 17.35
N ARG A 132 25.62 6.73 18.56
CA ARG A 132 25.78 5.89 19.74
C ARG A 132 24.48 5.25 20.19
N VAL A 133 23.40 6.05 20.25
CA VAL A 133 22.10 5.58 20.71
C VAL A 133 21.47 4.66 19.67
N THR A 134 21.62 4.93 18.37
CA THR A 134 21.16 4.01 17.31
C THR A 134 21.84 2.63 17.41
N ARG A 135 23.17 2.59 17.69
CA ARG A 135 23.86 1.31 17.96
C ARG A 135 23.27 0.59 19.18
N TRP A 136 22.94 1.31 20.22
CA TRP A 136 22.29 0.76 21.41
C TRP A 136 20.91 0.14 21.07
N VAL A 137 20.09 0.82 20.27
CA VAL A 137 18.78 0.29 19.80
C VAL A 137 18.97 -0.97 18.94
N ARG A 138 19.93 -0.96 18.02
CA ARG A 138 20.24 -2.13 17.17
C ARG A 138 20.65 -3.36 17.98
N LEU A 139 21.42 -3.19 19.04
CA LEU A 139 21.74 -4.29 19.98
C LEU A 139 20.46 -4.88 20.60
N GLY A 140 19.46 -4.04 20.90
CA GLY A 140 18.15 -4.49 21.40
C GLY A 140 17.39 -5.33 20.39
N PHE A 141 17.44 -4.97 19.11
CA PHE A 141 16.83 -5.78 18.05
C PHE A 141 17.52 -7.14 17.92
N ILE A 142 18.86 -7.17 17.89
CA ILE A 142 19.63 -8.42 17.82
C ILE A 142 19.32 -9.31 19.02
N GLN A 143 19.18 -8.74 20.23
CA GLN A 143 18.78 -9.48 21.41
C GLN A 143 17.46 -10.25 21.25
N GLY A 144 16.48 -9.66 20.53
CA GLY A 144 15.20 -10.30 20.20
C GLY A 144 15.32 -11.45 19.20
N MET A 145 16.42 -11.53 18.44
CA MET A 145 16.64 -12.48 17.36
C MET A 145 17.47 -13.71 17.75
N VAL A 146 18.27 -13.60 18.82
CA VAL A 146 19.23 -14.63 19.21
C VAL A 146 18.72 -15.50 20.37
N PRO A 147 19.33 -16.71 20.61
CA PRO A 147 18.99 -17.57 21.75
C PRO A 147 19.23 -16.90 23.11
N ARG A 148 18.51 -17.35 24.14
CA ARG A 148 18.57 -16.79 25.50
C ARG A 148 19.98 -16.57 26.07
N PRO A 149 20.96 -17.50 25.97
CA PRO A 149 22.30 -17.26 26.50
C PRO A 149 22.96 -16.04 25.88
N ALA A 150 22.96 -15.91 24.55
CA ALA A 150 23.50 -14.76 23.84
C ALA A 150 22.70 -13.48 24.12
N ALA A 151 21.39 -13.56 24.22
CA ALA A 151 20.53 -12.44 24.58
C ALA A 151 20.85 -11.88 25.97
N SER A 152 21.24 -12.72 26.93
CA SER A 152 21.62 -12.28 28.28
C SER A 152 22.92 -11.46 28.30
N LEU A 153 23.92 -11.85 27.50
CA LEU A 153 25.16 -11.07 27.33
C LEU A 153 24.89 -9.70 26.70
N LEU A 154 24.03 -9.66 25.64
CA LEU A 154 23.63 -8.41 25.01
C LEU A 154 22.83 -7.50 25.98
N THR A 155 22.08 -8.08 26.91
CA THR A 155 21.37 -7.34 27.96
C THR A 155 22.35 -6.59 28.88
N ALA A 156 23.44 -7.24 29.30
CA ALA A 156 24.46 -6.61 30.11
C ALA A 156 25.15 -5.46 29.37
N ALA A 157 25.45 -5.65 28.08
CA ALA A 157 26.02 -4.59 27.24
C ALA A 157 25.04 -3.39 27.06
N GLN A 158 23.75 -3.64 26.97
CA GLN A 158 22.74 -2.59 26.86
C GLN A 158 22.55 -1.77 28.14
N TRP A 159 23.00 -2.25 29.31
CA TRP A 159 22.96 -1.46 30.51
C TRP A 159 23.83 -0.19 30.36
N LEU A 160 24.96 -0.30 29.64
CA LEU A 160 25.76 0.84 29.21
C LEU A 160 25.00 1.66 28.17
N GLY A 161 24.83 2.96 28.41
CA GLY A 161 24.08 3.88 27.50
C GLY A 161 22.57 3.94 27.74
N ARG A 162 21.99 3.03 28.57
CA ARG A 162 20.56 2.99 28.85
C ARG A 162 20.02 4.34 29.33
N ARG A 163 20.71 5.03 30.23
CA ARG A 163 20.28 6.33 30.78
C ARG A 163 20.04 7.35 29.64
N ARG A 164 21.00 7.48 28.71
CA ARG A 164 20.91 8.42 27.60
C ARG A 164 19.79 8.00 26.64
N ALA A 165 19.72 6.74 26.27
CA ALA A 165 18.72 6.21 25.35
C ALA A 165 17.27 6.34 25.88
N THR A 166 17.08 6.23 27.19
CA THR A 166 15.75 6.29 27.85
C THR A 166 15.50 7.60 28.59
N THR A 167 16.24 8.68 28.32
CA THR A 167 15.80 10.04 28.63
C THR A 167 14.74 10.50 27.63
N THR A 168 13.95 11.52 27.96
CA THR A 168 13.05 12.08 26.93
C THR A 168 13.82 12.91 25.90
N THR A 169 13.31 13.01 24.70
CA THR A 169 13.92 13.83 23.62
C THR A 169 14.04 15.28 24.08
N GLN A 170 13.00 15.84 24.69
CA GLN A 170 13.00 17.20 25.24
C GLN A 170 14.12 17.40 26.26
N ALA A 171 14.21 16.51 27.28
CA ALA A 171 15.25 16.62 28.33
C ALA A 171 16.67 16.52 27.75
N TYR A 172 16.86 15.73 26.66
CA TYR A 172 18.13 15.69 25.96
C TYR A 172 18.42 17.03 25.26
N LEU A 173 17.45 17.57 24.50
CA LEU A 173 17.60 18.84 23.78
C LEU A 173 17.86 20.01 24.73
N ASP A 174 17.11 20.11 25.83
CA ASP A 174 17.26 21.18 26.82
C ASP A 174 18.60 21.14 27.54
N ALA A 175 19.16 19.94 27.74
CA ALA A 175 20.47 19.78 28.39
C ALA A 175 21.65 20.16 27.47
N HIS A 176 21.47 20.22 26.16
CA HIS A 176 22.56 20.36 25.21
C HIS A 176 22.46 21.60 24.31
N PHE A 177 21.28 22.18 24.12
CA PHE A 177 21.02 23.30 23.22
C PHE A 177 20.33 24.46 23.93
N ARG A 178 20.66 25.68 23.53
CA ARG A 178 20.10 26.93 24.06
C ARG A 178 19.02 27.50 23.14
N SER A 179 19.28 27.50 21.79
CA SER A 179 18.35 28.05 20.80
C SER A 179 17.03 27.26 20.76
N PRO A 180 15.87 27.92 20.99
CA PRO A 180 14.57 27.29 20.84
C PRO A 180 14.29 26.88 19.39
N GLU A 181 14.76 27.66 18.39
CA GLU A 181 14.59 27.39 16.99
C GLU A 181 15.34 26.09 16.60
N LEU A 182 16.59 25.94 17.04
CA LEU A 182 17.36 24.73 16.78
C LEU A 182 16.71 23.50 17.44
N LYS A 183 16.22 23.63 18.68
CA LYS A 183 15.51 22.54 19.35
C LYS A 183 14.27 22.13 18.58
N ALA A 184 13.49 23.09 18.09
CA ALA A 184 12.31 22.82 17.27
C ALA A 184 12.69 22.11 15.94
N VAL A 185 13.68 22.62 15.22
CA VAL A 185 14.21 22.01 13.99
C VAL A 185 14.68 20.59 14.21
N LEU A 186 15.48 20.32 15.25
CA LEU A 186 15.96 18.97 15.55
C LEU A 186 14.83 18.01 15.91
N ALA A 187 13.73 18.51 16.48
CA ALA A 187 12.57 17.72 16.84
C ALA A 187 11.55 17.53 15.71
N SER A 188 11.65 18.25 14.57
CA SER A 188 10.62 18.32 13.51
C SER A 188 10.04 16.98 13.07
N GLN A 189 10.87 15.94 12.97
CA GLN A 189 10.44 14.59 12.56
C GLN A 189 9.76 13.77 13.68
N TRP A 190 9.27 14.41 14.74
CA TRP A 190 8.58 13.68 15.82
C TRP A 190 7.30 12.97 15.32
N GLY A 191 6.69 13.48 14.27
CA GLY A 191 5.54 12.87 13.62
C GLY A 191 5.84 11.46 13.07
N ASP A 192 7.07 11.16 12.65
CA ASP A 192 7.48 9.85 12.14
C ASP A 192 7.50 8.75 13.21
N TYR A 193 7.45 9.10 14.48
CA TYR A 193 7.30 8.15 15.60
C TYR A 193 6.11 8.47 16.51
N GLY A 194 5.36 9.52 16.22
CA GLY A 194 4.04 9.82 16.78
C GLY A 194 4.03 10.27 18.23
N LEU A 195 5.11 10.82 18.77
CA LEU A 195 5.15 11.37 20.13
C LEU A 195 5.93 12.67 20.20
N PRO A 196 5.38 13.71 20.85
CA PRO A 196 6.09 14.95 21.05
C PRO A 196 7.35 14.75 21.93
N PRO A 197 8.32 15.67 21.84
CA PRO A 197 9.64 15.54 22.49
C PRO A 197 9.60 15.28 23.99
N SER A 198 8.65 15.84 24.74
CA SER A 198 8.53 15.63 26.21
C SER A 198 8.19 14.21 26.60
N ARG A 199 7.56 13.45 25.69
CA ARG A 199 7.09 12.09 25.95
C ARG A 199 7.92 11.02 25.24
N SER A 200 8.52 11.32 24.11
CA SER A 200 9.30 10.37 23.33
C SER A 200 10.64 10.05 24.00
N ALA A 201 11.06 8.80 23.94
CA ALA A 201 12.42 8.41 24.33
C ALA A 201 13.43 8.92 23.30
N PHE A 202 14.60 9.41 23.74
CA PHE A 202 15.68 9.81 22.82
C PHE A 202 16.14 8.65 21.93
N ALA A 203 15.89 7.41 22.34
CA ALA A 203 16.13 6.21 21.55
C ALA A 203 15.37 6.19 20.21
N VAL A 204 14.05 6.49 20.22
CA VAL A 204 13.26 6.51 18.98
C VAL A 204 13.61 7.70 18.11
N HIS A 205 13.85 8.84 18.71
CA HIS A 205 14.32 10.04 18.01
C HIS A 205 15.65 9.77 17.28
N ALA A 206 16.63 9.22 17.98
CA ALA A 206 17.92 8.86 17.39
C ALA A 206 17.78 7.82 16.24
N LEU A 207 16.86 6.88 16.41
CA LEU A 207 16.58 5.88 15.38
C LEU A 207 16.03 6.52 14.12
N ILE A 208 15.07 7.44 14.22
CA ILE A 208 14.44 8.13 13.09
C ILE A 208 15.43 9.09 12.40
N VAL A 209 16.15 9.92 13.15
CA VAL A 209 17.19 10.76 12.54
C VAL A 209 18.20 9.91 11.78
N SER A 210 18.71 8.83 12.40
CA SER A 210 19.65 7.91 11.73
C SER A 210 19.03 7.19 10.53
N HIS A 211 17.71 7.00 10.50
CA HIS A 211 16.99 6.33 9.43
C HIS A 211 17.10 7.11 8.12
N TYR A 212 17.00 8.44 8.18
CA TYR A 212 16.98 9.31 7.02
C TYR A 212 18.31 10.01 6.70
N LEU A 213 19.36 9.86 7.52
CA LEU A 213 20.64 10.54 7.31
C LEU A 213 21.29 10.32 5.93
N GLN A 214 20.96 9.23 5.25
CA GLN A 214 21.48 8.92 3.91
C GLN A 214 20.43 9.18 2.80
N GLY A 215 19.37 9.93 3.12
CA GLY A 215 18.27 10.21 2.24
C GLY A 215 17.11 9.23 2.39
N ALA A 216 16.14 9.39 1.51
CA ALA A 216 14.90 8.64 1.51
C ALA A 216 14.56 8.10 0.11
N TRP A 217 13.74 7.05 0.09
CA TRP A 217 13.28 6.37 -1.11
C TRP A 217 11.78 6.12 -1.03
N PHE A 218 11.18 5.92 -2.19
CA PHE A 218 9.78 5.55 -2.32
C PHE A 218 9.62 4.41 -3.33
N PRO A 219 8.68 3.45 -3.12
CA PRO A 219 8.47 2.37 -4.07
C PRO A 219 7.95 2.92 -5.41
N ARG A 220 8.60 2.53 -6.51
CA ARG A 220 8.09 2.83 -7.85
C ARG A 220 6.75 2.14 -8.05
N GLY A 221 5.73 2.88 -8.52
CA GLY A 221 4.37 2.37 -8.68
C GLY A 221 3.58 2.23 -7.35
N GLY A 222 3.97 3.00 -6.31
CA GLY A 222 3.24 3.12 -5.04
C GLY A 222 3.54 2.05 -4.00
N SER A 223 3.12 2.30 -2.76
CA SER A 223 3.47 1.45 -1.61
C SER A 223 2.83 0.06 -1.64
N ALA A 224 1.70 -0.13 -2.32
CA ALA A 224 1.06 -1.44 -2.46
C ALA A 224 1.96 -2.48 -3.15
N ARG A 225 2.97 -2.04 -3.93
CA ARG A 225 3.97 -2.92 -4.54
C ARG A 225 4.73 -3.75 -3.51
N ILE A 226 4.93 -3.23 -2.31
CA ILE A 226 5.60 -3.94 -1.21
C ILE A 226 4.85 -5.24 -0.89
N ALA A 227 3.56 -5.14 -0.59
CA ALA A 227 2.75 -6.28 -0.22
C ALA A 227 2.64 -7.30 -1.37
N ARG A 228 2.36 -6.83 -2.58
CA ARG A 228 2.19 -7.69 -3.78
C ARG A 228 3.44 -8.50 -4.11
N THR A 229 4.63 -7.90 -3.99
CA THR A 229 5.88 -8.62 -4.27
C THR A 229 6.24 -9.63 -3.18
N PHE A 230 5.92 -9.33 -1.90
CA PHE A 230 6.16 -10.27 -0.80
C PHE A 230 5.21 -11.46 -0.83
N GLU A 231 3.95 -11.25 -1.23
CA GLU A 231 2.93 -12.29 -1.39
C GLU A 231 3.36 -13.39 -2.35
N LYS A 232 3.88 -13.01 -3.53
CA LYS A 232 4.41 -13.98 -4.52
C LYS A 232 5.41 -14.96 -3.90
N GLY A 233 6.36 -14.46 -3.09
CA GLY A 233 7.36 -15.30 -2.44
C GLY A 233 6.80 -16.28 -1.41
N ILE A 234 5.67 -15.93 -0.77
CA ILE A 234 4.96 -16.80 0.17
C ILE A 234 4.23 -17.92 -0.59
N GLU A 235 3.57 -17.58 -1.70
CA GLU A 235 2.77 -18.50 -2.50
C GLU A 235 3.63 -19.53 -3.22
N GLN A 236 4.81 -19.14 -3.74
CA GLN A 236 5.77 -20.01 -4.42
C GLN A 236 6.23 -21.19 -3.56
N THR A 237 6.12 -21.08 -2.22
CA THR A 237 6.48 -22.18 -1.29
C THR A 237 5.25 -22.97 -0.80
N GLY A 238 4.09 -22.80 -1.44
CA GLY A 238 2.84 -23.46 -1.07
C GLY A 238 2.16 -22.83 0.16
N GLY A 239 2.57 -21.61 0.56
CA GLY A 239 1.85 -20.76 1.50
C GLY A 239 0.66 -20.07 0.83
N ALA A 240 -0.03 -19.21 1.57
CA ALA A 240 -1.12 -18.39 1.03
C ALA A 240 -1.32 -17.10 1.84
N VAL A 241 -1.68 -16.01 1.16
CA VAL A 241 -2.22 -14.80 1.78
C VAL A 241 -3.71 -14.74 1.48
N ARG A 242 -4.53 -14.71 2.54
CA ARG A 242 -5.99 -14.71 2.40
C ARG A 242 -6.57 -13.44 2.99
N VAL A 243 -7.15 -12.61 2.13
CA VAL A 243 -7.87 -11.38 2.49
C VAL A 243 -9.34 -11.68 2.84
N GLY A 244 -10.04 -10.72 3.48
CA GLY A 244 -11.41 -10.90 3.93
C GLY A 244 -11.56 -11.99 5.02
N GLN A 245 -10.48 -12.29 5.75
CA GLN A 245 -10.39 -13.34 6.77
C GLN A 245 -10.13 -12.71 8.13
N GLU A 246 -11.17 -12.38 8.87
CA GLU A 246 -11.05 -11.79 10.21
C GLU A 246 -10.79 -12.86 11.26
N VAL A 247 -9.61 -12.85 11.88
CA VAL A 247 -9.34 -13.67 13.06
C VAL A 247 -10.04 -13.07 14.26
N THR A 248 -10.91 -13.86 14.90
CA THR A 248 -11.71 -13.44 16.07
C THR A 248 -11.21 -14.05 17.37
N GLU A 249 -10.45 -15.15 17.30
CA GLU A 249 -9.94 -15.86 18.48
C GLU A 249 -8.65 -16.61 18.16
N ILE A 250 -7.69 -16.61 19.11
CA ILE A 250 -6.55 -17.52 19.13
C ILE A 250 -6.92 -18.70 20.01
N LEU A 251 -7.04 -19.88 19.40
CA LEU A 251 -7.40 -21.12 20.09
C LEU A 251 -6.21 -21.60 20.92
N THR A 252 -6.48 -21.92 22.20
CA THR A 252 -5.45 -22.39 23.13
C THR A 252 -5.85 -23.71 23.77
N GLU A 253 -4.90 -24.65 23.85
CA GLU A 253 -5.04 -25.93 24.50
C GLU A 253 -3.87 -26.14 25.49
N ASN A 254 -4.14 -26.44 26.73
CA ASN A 254 -3.11 -26.62 27.78
C ASN A 254 -2.06 -25.48 27.84
N GLY A 255 -2.55 -24.24 27.74
CA GLY A 255 -1.68 -23.05 27.80
C GLY A 255 -0.85 -22.77 26.54
N THR A 256 -1.10 -23.49 25.44
CA THR A 256 -0.39 -23.39 24.14
C THR A 256 -1.36 -22.93 23.07
N ALA A 257 -0.96 -21.97 22.22
CA ALA A 257 -1.72 -21.58 21.03
C ALA A 257 -1.60 -22.70 19.97
N VAL A 258 -2.76 -23.14 19.43
CA VAL A 258 -2.84 -24.30 18.51
C VAL A 258 -3.57 -23.99 17.21
N GLY A 259 -4.12 -22.78 17.08
CA GLY A 259 -4.88 -22.38 15.88
C GLY A 259 -5.59 -21.05 16.06
N VAL A 260 -6.44 -20.75 15.11
CA VAL A 260 -7.26 -19.51 15.09
C VAL A 260 -8.67 -19.80 14.61
N ARG A 261 -9.65 -19.05 15.14
CA ARG A 261 -11.03 -18.95 14.65
C ARG A 261 -11.13 -17.74 13.74
N VAL A 262 -11.78 -17.90 12.62
CA VAL A 262 -11.79 -16.91 11.54
C VAL A 262 -13.22 -16.72 11.03
N MET A 263 -13.64 -15.49 10.83
CA MET A 263 -14.85 -15.14 10.09
C MET A 263 -14.43 -14.81 8.63
N ASP A 264 -14.89 -15.63 7.70
CA ASP A 264 -14.65 -15.49 6.27
C ASP A 264 -15.72 -14.60 5.64
N HIS A 265 -15.34 -13.37 5.25
CA HIS A 265 -16.24 -12.35 4.69
C HIS A 265 -16.27 -12.35 3.14
N ARG A 266 -15.62 -13.30 2.47
CA ARG A 266 -15.48 -13.31 1.00
C ARG A 266 -16.69 -13.81 0.22
N GLY A 267 -17.77 -14.17 0.85
CA GLY A 267 -18.97 -14.68 0.19
C GLY A 267 -20.21 -13.89 0.59
N ALA A 268 -21.34 -14.20 -0.05
CA ALA A 268 -22.64 -13.61 0.29
C ALA A 268 -23.08 -13.85 1.76
N ARG A 269 -22.47 -14.84 2.43
CA ARG A 269 -22.67 -15.13 3.85
C ARG A 269 -21.34 -15.27 4.54
N VAL A 270 -21.19 -14.63 5.70
CA VAL A 270 -20.03 -14.81 6.57
C VAL A 270 -20.00 -16.27 7.06
N ARG A 271 -18.83 -16.91 6.95
CA ARG A 271 -18.64 -18.30 7.38
C ARG A 271 -17.54 -18.37 8.43
N GLU A 272 -17.82 -19.14 9.49
CA GLU A 272 -16.80 -19.48 10.47
C GLU A 272 -15.87 -20.56 9.91
N ARG A 273 -14.55 -20.38 10.13
CA ARG A 273 -13.51 -21.34 9.80
C ARG A 273 -12.55 -21.49 10.96
N ILE A 274 -11.95 -22.66 11.10
CA ILE A 274 -10.88 -22.94 12.05
C ILE A 274 -9.65 -23.36 11.25
N TYR A 275 -8.52 -22.69 11.52
CA TYR A 275 -7.23 -23.10 11.01
C TYR A 275 -6.33 -23.50 12.17
N ARG A 276 -5.58 -24.61 12.02
CA ARG A 276 -4.65 -25.11 13.03
C ARG A 276 -3.22 -25.09 12.51
N ALA A 277 -2.28 -24.69 13.37
CA ALA A 277 -0.84 -24.74 13.13
C ALA A 277 -0.10 -24.80 14.47
N PRO A 278 1.11 -25.39 14.52
CA PRO A 278 1.91 -25.47 15.74
C PRO A 278 2.45 -24.10 16.20
N VAL A 279 2.48 -23.12 15.31
CA VAL A 279 2.96 -21.75 15.62
C VAL A 279 1.99 -20.72 15.07
N ILE A 280 1.60 -19.78 15.92
CA ILE A 280 0.78 -18.61 15.58
C ILE A 280 1.63 -17.36 15.78
N VAL A 281 1.69 -16.49 14.75
CA VAL A 281 2.36 -15.20 14.81
C VAL A 281 1.34 -14.10 14.65
N SER A 282 1.19 -13.25 15.65
CA SER A 282 0.27 -12.11 15.58
C SER A 282 1.00 -10.82 15.19
N ALA A 283 0.60 -10.25 14.07
CA ALA A 283 1.13 -9.00 13.51
C ALA A 283 0.10 -7.85 13.51
N ILE A 284 -0.98 -7.97 14.30
CA ILE A 284 -2.07 -7.00 14.40
C ILE A 284 -1.97 -6.10 15.65
N GLY A 285 -0.80 -6.07 16.27
CA GLY A 285 -0.53 -5.31 17.49
C GLY A 285 -0.81 -6.10 18.78
N ALA A 286 -0.03 -5.80 19.80
CA ALA A 286 -0.08 -6.48 21.11
C ALA A 286 -1.43 -6.25 21.82
N SER A 287 -1.99 -5.04 21.71
CA SER A 287 -3.30 -4.72 22.30
C SER A 287 -4.41 -5.59 21.71
N ASN A 288 -4.51 -5.68 20.38
CA ASN A 288 -5.50 -6.55 19.73
C ASN A 288 -5.26 -8.02 20.08
N THR A 289 -4.01 -8.46 20.07
CA THR A 289 -3.65 -9.84 20.39
C THR A 289 -4.08 -10.25 21.80
N PHE A 290 -3.67 -9.46 22.80
CA PHE A 290 -3.91 -9.84 24.19
C PHE A 290 -5.31 -9.49 24.69
N ASN A 291 -5.91 -8.38 24.24
CA ASN A 291 -7.18 -7.90 24.77
C ASN A 291 -8.41 -8.37 23.98
N ARG A 292 -8.24 -8.74 22.70
CA ARG A 292 -9.36 -9.15 21.82
C ARG A 292 -9.33 -10.62 21.44
N LEU A 293 -8.13 -11.17 21.11
CA LEU A 293 -8.03 -12.53 20.57
C LEU A 293 -7.75 -13.60 21.63
N LEU A 294 -7.37 -13.23 22.83
CA LEU A 294 -7.06 -14.14 23.93
C LEU A 294 -8.00 -13.95 25.12
N PRO A 295 -8.35 -15.04 25.85
CA PRO A 295 -9.13 -14.94 27.08
C PRO A 295 -8.45 -14.01 28.12
N THR A 296 -9.25 -13.21 28.82
CA THR A 296 -8.78 -12.31 29.88
C THR A 296 -8.74 -12.97 31.27
N PHE A 297 -9.26 -14.16 31.38
CA PHE A 297 -9.40 -14.95 32.60
C PHE A 297 -8.70 -16.32 32.46
N GLY A 298 -8.71 -17.08 33.54
CA GLY A 298 -8.09 -18.40 33.57
C GLY A 298 -6.57 -18.36 33.50
N GLU A 299 -5.96 -19.43 33.02
CA GLU A 299 -4.49 -19.55 32.91
C GLU A 299 -3.90 -18.56 31.92
N ILE A 300 -4.49 -18.43 30.74
CA ILE A 300 -4.04 -17.49 29.70
C ILE A 300 -4.15 -16.05 30.19
N GLY A 301 -5.24 -15.68 30.87
CA GLY A 301 -5.41 -14.36 31.46
C GLY A 301 -4.31 -14.02 32.48
N ARG A 302 -3.96 -14.98 33.36
CA ARG A 302 -2.85 -14.81 34.32
C ARG A 302 -1.49 -14.64 33.63
N ARG A 303 -1.18 -15.47 32.61
CA ARG A 303 0.08 -15.42 31.87
C ARG A 303 0.24 -14.12 31.10
N THR A 304 -0.82 -13.59 30.50
CA THR A 304 -0.80 -12.37 29.69
C THR A 304 -1.03 -11.09 30.50
N GLY A 305 -1.43 -11.19 31.76
CA GLY A 305 -1.70 -10.07 32.65
C GLY A 305 -0.58 -9.02 32.73
N PRO A 306 0.70 -9.41 32.88
CA PRO A 306 1.81 -8.42 32.86
C PRO A 306 1.90 -7.61 31.59
N ALA A 307 1.71 -8.24 30.42
CA ALA A 307 1.72 -7.54 29.13
C ALA A 307 0.52 -6.57 28.99
N ARG A 308 -0.67 -6.99 29.42
CA ARG A 308 -1.86 -6.13 29.43
C ARG A 308 -1.69 -4.90 30.30
N ARG A 309 -1.18 -5.08 31.55
CA ARG A 309 -0.89 -3.93 32.43
C ARG A 309 0.15 -2.97 31.82
N THR A 310 1.16 -3.52 31.13
CA THR A 310 2.15 -2.65 30.45
C THR A 310 1.48 -1.87 29.33
N LEU A 311 0.63 -2.48 28.51
CA LEU A 311 -0.10 -1.80 27.45
C LEU A 311 -1.04 -0.73 27.99
N GLU A 312 -1.73 -1.01 29.10
CA GLU A 312 -2.58 -0.06 29.80
C GLU A 312 -1.78 1.17 30.30
N HIS A 313 -0.61 0.96 30.90
CA HIS A 313 0.27 2.05 31.36
C HIS A 313 0.87 2.86 30.21
N LEU A 314 1.16 2.23 29.08
CA LEU A 314 1.65 2.93 27.89
C LEU A 314 0.54 3.77 27.24
N GLY A 315 -0.71 3.30 27.31
CA GLY A 315 -1.85 3.93 26.65
C GLY A 315 -1.87 3.75 25.14
N ALA A 316 -2.80 4.42 24.49
CA ALA A 316 -2.87 4.46 23.03
C ALA A 316 -1.79 5.40 22.46
N GLY A 317 -1.31 5.07 21.27
CA GLY A 317 -0.43 5.94 20.48
C GLY A 317 -1.18 7.11 19.85
N THR A 318 -0.44 7.96 19.18
CA THR A 318 -0.95 9.12 18.44
C THR A 318 -1.65 8.68 17.16
N SER A 319 -2.72 9.40 16.81
CA SER A 319 -3.42 9.28 15.54
C SER A 319 -3.28 10.58 14.73
N ALA A 320 -3.94 10.66 13.57
CA ALA A 320 -3.90 11.86 12.74
C ALA A 320 -5.21 12.08 11.99
N VAL A 321 -5.35 13.29 11.46
CA VAL A 321 -6.24 13.60 10.34
C VAL A 321 -5.37 13.69 9.09
N THR A 322 -5.81 13.02 8.01
CA THR A 322 -5.16 13.12 6.70
C THR A 322 -6.14 13.63 5.66
N VAL A 323 -5.73 14.63 4.90
CA VAL A 323 -6.45 15.13 3.73
C VAL A 323 -5.75 14.61 2.48
N PHE A 324 -6.46 13.83 1.70
CA PHE A 324 -6.02 13.28 0.41
C PHE A 324 -6.48 14.21 -0.70
N LEU A 325 -5.54 14.71 -1.47
CA LEU A 325 -5.78 15.68 -2.54
C LEU A 325 -5.46 15.08 -3.90
N ARG A 326 -6.36 15.24 -4.87
CA ARG A 326 -6.00 15.10 -6.29
C ARG A 326 -5.71 16.48 -6.84
N LEU A 327 -4.67 16.56 -7.65
CA LEU A 327 -4.21 17.78 -8.29
C LEU A 327 -4.52 17.74 -9.79
N ARG A 328 -5.03 18.86 -10.32
CA ARG A 328 -5.40 18.98 -11.74
C ARG A 328 -4.20 19.10 -12.67
N ASP A 329 -3.02 19.47 -12.11
CA ASP A 329 -1.80 19.69 -12.87
C ASP A 329 -0.59 19.22 -12.07
N ASP A 330 0.57 19.17 -12.73
CA ASP A 330 1.85 18.76 -12.13
C ASP A 330 2.28 19.78 -11.06
N PRO A 331 2.48 19.37 -9.79
CA PRO A 331 2.90 20.28 -8.73
C PRO A 331 4.32 20.86 -8.93
N ARG A 332 5.09 20.35 -9.90
CA ARG A 332 6.36 20.99 -10.31
C ARG A 332 6.12 22.37 -10.91
N SER A 333 4.95 22.66 -11.45
CA SER A 333 4.56 23.98 -11.96
C SER A 333 4.57 25.08 -10.90
N ILE A 334 4.45 24.72 -9.63
CA ILE A 334 4.54 25.62 -8.47
C ILE A 334 5.84 25.43 -7.67
N GLY A 335 6.87 24.81 -8.26
CA GLY A 335 8.19 24.65 -7.67
C GLY A 335 8.35 23.48 -6.70
N ILE A 336 7.41 22.52 -6.64
CA ILE A 336 7.51 21.33 -5.81
C ILE A 336 8.33 20.26 -6.51
N ASP A 337 9.40 19.78 -5.86
CA ASP A 337 10.32 18.78 -6.39
C ASP A 337 10.05 17.33 -5.97
N GLY A 338 9.08 17.12 -5.05
CA GLY A 338 8.72 15.82 -4.48
C GLY A 338 9.29 15.56 -3.08
N GLY A 339 10.09 16.48 -2.53
CA GLY A 339 10.45 16.50 -1.10
C GLY A 339 9.22 16.74 -0.24
N ASN A 340 9.26 16.27 1.02
CA ASN A 340 8.19 16.55 1.98
C ASN A 340 8.37 17.92 2.61
N ILE A 341 7.27 18.50 3.09
CA ILE A 341 7.29 19.79 3.77
C ILE A 341 6.63 19.63 5.14
N TRP A 342 7.33 20.02 6.20
CA TRP A 342 6.83 20.09 7.57
C TRP A 342 6.58 21.55 7.93
N VAL A 343 5.33 21.96 7.98
CA VAL A 343 4.94 23.35 8.26
C VAL A 343 4.41 23.45 9.67
N ASN A 344 4.97 24.36 10.47
CA ASN A 344 4.59 24.58 11.86
C ASN A 344 4.27 26.08 12.08
N ARG A 345 3.22 26.37 12.86
CA ARG A 345 2.83 27.74 13.18
C ARG A 345 3.73 28.39 14.23
N ASP A 346 4.36 27.60 15.08
CA ASP A 346 5.32 28.06 16.10
C ASP A 346 6.37 26.97 16.40
N LEU A 347 7.21 27.21 17.41
CA LEU A 347 8.31 26.33 17.79
C LEU A 347 7.90 25.24 18.80
N ASP A 348 6.64 25.19 19.22
CA ASP A 348 6.15 24.29 20.26
C ASP A 348 5.58 23.00 19.67
N HIS A 349 6.20 21.89 19.94
CA HIS A 349 5.75 20.54 19.57
C HIS A 349 4.91 19.85 20.64
N GLU A 350 4.66 20.53 21.75
CA GLU A 350 3.96 19.96 22.90
C GLU A 350 2.47 20.30 22.91
N GLY A 351 1.70 19.63 23.73
CA GLY A 351 0.31 19.96 23.94
C GLY A 351 -0.65 19.35 22.94
N ALA A 352 -0.56 18.02 22.75
CA ALA A 352 -1.45 17.28 21.82
C ALA A 352 -2.96 17.62 21.97
N GLN A 353 -3.43 17.91 23.20
CA GLN A 353 -4.83 18.35 23.41
C GLN A 353 -5.06 19.73 22.81
N ARG A 354 -4.15 20.68 23.05
CA ARG A 354 -4.23 22.03 22.47
C ARG A 354 -4.19 22.00 20.94
N PHE A 355 -3.30 21.16 20.38
CA PHE A 355 -3.23 20.99 18.93
C PHE A 355 -4.50 20.37 18.37
N SER A 356 -5.09 19.39 19.06
CA SER A 356 -6.36 18.81 18.65
C SER A 356 -7.50 19.83 18.68
N ASP A 357 -7.58 20.70 19.69
CA ASP A 357 -8.61 21.74 19.79
C ASP A 357 -8.46 22.75 18.64
N SER A 358 -7.24 23.19 18.32
CA SER A 358 -6.98 24.10 17.21
C SER A 358 -7.31 23.45 15.86
N LEU A 359 -6.99 22.17 15.68
CA LEU A 359 -7.34 21.39 14.50
C LEU A 359 -8.86 21.33 14.29
N LEU A 360 -9.64 21.06 15.34
CA LEU A 360 -11.10 20.97 15.26
C LEU A 360 -11.76 22.31 14.91
N THR A 361 -11.12 23.43 15.24
CA THR A 361 -11.58 24.78 14.86
C THR A 361 -11.11 25.22 13.47
N GLY A 362 -10.33 24.38 12.75
CA GLY A 362 -9.80 24.69 11.43
C GLY A 362 -8.48 25.47 11.44
N HIS A 363 -7.79 25.50 12.58
CA HIS A 363 -6.50 26.18 12.74
C HIS A 363 -5.43 25.18 13.17
N PRO A 364 -5.03 24.20 12.29
CA PRO A 364 -4.02 23.20 12.64
C PRO A 364 -2.73 23.89 13.06
N HIS A 365 -2.06 23.30 14.06
CA HIS A 365 -0.77 23.78 14.54
C HIS A 365 0.35 23.43 13.56
N ASP A 366 0.27 22.25 12.98
CA ASP A 366 1.24 21.68 12.05
C ASP A 366 0.55 21.04 10.85
N VAL A 367 1.27 20.91 9.77
CA VAL A 367 0.91 20.04 8.65
C VAL A 367 2.17 19.45 8.01
N PHE A 368 2.16 18.15 7.86
CA PHE A 368 3.10 17.44 6.99
C PHE A 368 2.51 17.33 5.59
N VAL A 369 3.25 17.73 4.57
CA VAL A 369 2.82 17.71 3.17
C VAL A 369 3.67 16.74 2.38
N SER A 370 3.03 15.79 1.71
CA SER A 370 3.66 14.77 0.89
C SER A 370 3.07 14.76 -0.52
N PHE A 371 3.89 14.42 -1.53
CA PHE A 371 3.47 14.33 -2.93
C PHE A 371 3.76 12.92 -3.47
N PRO A 372 2.92 11.91 -3.16
CA PRO A 372 3.16 10.51 -3.50
C PRO A 372 3.35 10.26 -5.00
N SER A 373 2.56 10.92 -5.84
CA SER A 373 2.64 10.77 -7.30
C SER A 373 4.00 11.17 -7.88
N LEU A 374 4.65 12.22 -7.33
CA LEU A 374 6.00 12.62 -7.76
C LEU A 374 7.05 11.60 -7.36
N LYS A 375 6.84 10.89 -6.24
CA LYS A 375 7.74 9.87 -5.70
C LYS A 375 7.56 8.53 -6.39
N SER A 376 6.31 8.10 -6.62
CA SER A 376 5.97 6.84 -7.28
C SER A 376 6.12 6.87 -8.80
N GLY A 377 6.01 8.05 -9.40
CA GLY A 377 5.94 8.25 -10.86
C GLY A 377 4.55 7.95 -11.44
N GLU A 378 3.49 7.91 -10.61
CA GLU A 378 2.12 7.65 -11.05
C GLU A 378 1.33 8.93 -11.34
N SER A 379 0.24 8.80 -12.10
CA SER A 379 -0.75 9.86 -12.37
C SER A 379 -2.16 9.32 -12.13
N PRO A 380 -3.14 10.20 -11.82
CA PRO A 380 -3.06 11.66 -11.71
C PRO A 380 -2.19 12.11 -10.54
N HIS A 381 -1.80 13.39 -10.54
CA HIS A 381 -1.02 13.95 -9.45
C HIS A 381 -1.81 14.01 -8.15
N THR A 382 -1.14 13.68 -7.04
CA THR A 382 -1.74 13.62 -5.71
C THR A 382 -0.84 14.28 -4.68
N ALA A 383 -1.48 14.80 -3.61
CA ALA A 383 -0.81 15.25 -2.41
C ALA A 383 -1.56 14.73 -1.16
N GLU A 384 -0.86 14.70 -0.05
CA GLU A 384 -1.39 14.29 1.25
C GLU A 384 -0.98 15.30 2.31
N LEU A 385 -1.94 15.77 3.08
CA LEU A 385 -1.73 16.67 4.21
C LEU A 385 -2.03 15.90 5.49
N ILE A 386 -1.10 15.87 6.45
CA ILE A 386 -1.24 15.13 7.70
C ILE A 386 -1.02 16.07 8.88
N SER A 387 -1.96 16.07 9.83
CA SER A 387 -1.81 16.74 11.12
C SER A 387 -2.09 15.74 12.24
N PHE A 388 -1.16 15.64 13.19
CA PHE A 388 -1.28 14.68 14.30
C PHE A 388 -2.27 15.18 15.35
N CYS A 389 -3.01 14.26 15.96
CA CYS A 389 -4.00 14.63 16.95
C CYS A 389 -4.26 13.53 17.99
N ASP A 390 -4.89 13.93 19.08
CA ASP A 390 -5.46 13.02 20.06
C ASP A 390 -6.81 12.50 19.54
N ALA A 391 -6.95 11.20 19.38
CA ALA A 391 -8.16 10.56 18.88
C ALA A 391 -9.40 10.84 19.78
N ARG A 392 -9.19 11.17 21.06
CA ARG A 392 -10.28 11.53 21.98
C ARG A 392 -11.12 12.69 21.49
N ALA A 393 -10.53 13.58 20.69
CA ALA A 393 -11.24 14.70 20.08
C ALA A 393 -12.40 14.28 19.14
N PHE A 394 -12.34 13.05 18.59
CA PHE A 394 -13.36 12.51 17.69
C PHE A 394 -14.32 11.51 18.35
N ARG A 395 -14.20 11.27 19.68
CA ARG A 395 -14.89 10.18 20.37
C ARG A 395 -16.41 10.27 20.32
N LYS A 396 -16.98 11.46 20.27
CA LYS A 396 -18.44 11.66 20.21
C LYS A 396 -19.10 11.05 18.96
N TRP A 397 -18.32 10.81 17.89
CA TRP A 397 -18.80 10.18 16.66
C TRP A 397 -18.43 8.69 16.52
N ALA A 398 -17.74 8.13 17.53
CA ALA A 398 -17.24 6.74 17.46
C ALA A 398 -18.36 5.71 17.44
N GLU A 399 -19.50 5.98 18.11
CA GLU A 399 -20.64 5.07 18.17
C GLU A 399 -21.46 5.01 16.88
N HIS A 400 -21.29 6.00 15.98
CA HIS A 400 -21.98 6.03 14.70
C HIS A 400 -21.22 5.22 13.65
N SER A 401 -21.95 4.43 12.87
CA SER A 401 -21.36 3.64 11.80
C SER A 401 -20.74 4.54 10.70
N ARG A 402 -19.76 4.00 9.99
CA ARG A 402 -19.13 4.68 8.86
C ARG A 402 -20.19 5.10 7.83
N GLY A 403 -20.12 6.33 7.32
CA GLY A 403 -21.10 6.90 6.40
C GLY A 403 -22.35 7.51 7.07
N HIS A 404 -22.58 7.26 8.37
CA HIS A 404 -23.77 7.72 9.09
C HIS A 404 -23.43 8.59 10.31
N ARG A 405 -22.32 9.35 10.28
CA ARG A 405 -21.88 10.23 11.38
C ARG A 405 -22.52 11.63 11.38
N GLY A 406 -23.41 11.88 10.44
CA GLY A 406 -24.22 13.10 10.36
C GLY A 406 -23.52 14.34 9.77
N PRO A 407 -24.29 15.42 9.52
CA PRO A 407 -23.81 16.62 8.84
C PRO A 407 -22.78 17.39 9.65
N GLU A 408 -22.85 17.38 10.98
CA GLU A 408 -21.86 18.03 11.86
C GLU A 408 -20.46 17.45 11.66
N TYR A 409 -20.35 16.12 11.51
CA TYR A 409 -19.08 15.46 11.25
C TYR A 409 -18.53 15.79 9.86
N SER A 410 -19.40 15.89 8.85
CA SER A 410 -19.00 16.30 7.50
C SER A 410 -18.48 17.74 7.49
N ALA A 411 -19.21 18.66 8.12
CA ALA A 411 -18.80 20.06 8.24
C ALA A 411 -17.48 20.21 9.03
N LEU A 412 -17.25 19.37 10.06
CA LEU A 412 -15.98 19.34 10.77
C LEU A 412 -14.84 18.94 9.85
N LYS A 413 -15.00 17.87 9.05
CA LYS A 413 -13.99 17.39 8.09
C LYS A 413 -13.64 18.48 7.06
N GLU A 414 -14.62 19.16 6.51
CA GLU A 414 -14.44 20.27 5.56
C GLU A 414 -13.67 21.43 6.18
N ARG A 415 -14.01 21.82 7.41
CA ARG A 415 -13.33 22.89 8.14
C ARG A 415 -11.87 22.54 8.41
N ILE A 416 -11.59 21.31 8.86
CA ILE A 416 -10.22 20.82 9.09
C ILE A 416 -9.43 20.80 7.77
N SER A 417 -10.02 20.23 6.72
CA SER A 417 -9.40 20.16 5.39
C SER A 417 -8.99 21.54 4.88
N ARG A 418 -9.87 22.51 4.98
CA ARG A 418 -9.59 23.90 4.59
C ARG A 418 -8.44 24.51 5.39
N GLY A 419 -8.45 24.37 6.71
CA GLY A 419 -7.40 24.92 7.55
C GLY A 419 -6.04 24.25 7.34
N MET A 420 -6.02 22.93 7.07
CA MET A 420 -4.78 22.23 6.73
C MET A 420 -4.24 22.67 5.36
N LEU A 421 -5.12 22.90 4.38
CA LEU A 421 -4.74 23.38 3.06
C LEU A 421 -4.22 24.83 3.12
N GLU A 422 -4.87 25.70 3.89
CA GLU A 422 -4.41 27.08 4.13
C GLU A 422 -3.00 27.12 4.78
N LEU A 423 -2.74 26.21 5.73
CA LEU A 423 -1.41 26.13 6.34
C LEU A 423 -0.37 25.58 5.35
N ALA A 424 -0.72 24.57 4.55
CA ALA A 424 0.15 24.02 3.51
C ALA A 424 0.47 25.06 2.42
N GLU A 425 -0.51 25.88 2.01
CA GLU A 425 -0.37 26.95 1.04
C GLU A 425 0.70 27.97 1.45
N SER A 426 0.86 28.23 2.76
CA SER A 426 1.88 29.17 3.25
C SER A 426 3.33 28.73 2.94
N ALA A 427 3.56 27.44 2.79
CA ALA A 427 4.89 26.88 2.46
C ALA A 427 4.99 26.35 1.02
N ALA A 428 3.85 26.14 0.36
CA ALA A 428 3.72 25.68 -1.03
C ALA A 428 2.72 26.60 -1.79
N PRO A 429 3.06 27.87 -2.08
CA PRO A 429 2.18 28.80 -2.73
C PRO A 429 1.67 28.30 -4.08
N GLY A 430 0.36 28.36 -4.31
CA GLY A 430 -0.31 27.84 -5.50
C GLY A 430 -0.85 26.42 -5.38
N LEU A 431 -0.58 25.72 -4.28
CA LEU A 431 -1.10 24.38 -4.05
C LEU A 431 -2.63 24.31 -4.08
N THR A 432 -3.31 25.27 -3.42
CA THR A 432 -4.77 25.37 -3.37
C THR A 432 -5.40 25.46 -4.77
N ALA A 433 -4.76 26.21 -5.67
CA ALA A 433 -5.25 26.37 -7.04
C ALA A 433 -5.15 25.06 -7.86
N LEU A 434 -4.27 24.16 -7.49
CA LEU A 434 -4.13 22.85 -8.15
C LEU A 434 -5.14 21.81 -7.64
N VAL A 435 -5.79 22.01 -6.50
CA VAL A 435 -6.69 21.00 -5.93
C VAL A 435 -8.01 20.96 -6.72
N ASP A 436 -8.41 19.77 -7.17
CA ASP A 436 -9.70 19.50 -7.80
C ASP A 436 -10.54 18.45 -7.06
N TYR A 437 -9.95 17.71 -6.13
CA TYR A 437 -10.62 16.77 -5.24
C TYR A 437 -9.95 16.72 -3.87
N ALA A 438 -10.74 16.59 -2.82
CA ALA A 438 -10.25 16.41 -1.45
C ALA A 438 -11.11 15.42 -0.67
N GLU A 439 -10.48 14.46 0.01
CA GLU A 439 -11.14 13.55 0.96
C GLU A 439 -10.37 13.57 2.29
N THR A 440 -11.11 13.63 3.41
CA THR A 440 -10.51 13.68 4.75
C THR A 440 -10.75 12.39 5.50
N SER A 441 -9.68 11.75 5.98
CA SER A 441 -9.73 10.70 6.99
C SER A 441 -9.51 11.28 8.39
N THR A 442 -9.97 10.55 9.41
CA THR A 442 -9.84 10.92 10.82
C THR A 442 -9.36 9.72 11.64
N PRO A 443 -9.05 9.85 12.93
CA PRO A 443 -8.75 8.71 13.79
C PRO A 443 -9.79 7.59 13.72
N LEU A 444 -11.07 7.91 13.54
CA LEU A 444 -12.14 6.91 13.38
C LEU A 444 -12.06 6.12 12.06
N THR A 445 -11.47 6.70 11.02
CA THR A 445 -11.20 5.99 9.76
C THR A 445 -10.08 4.98 9.96
N TYR A 446 -8.99 5.39 10.60
CA TYR A 446 -7.86 4.51 10.90
C TYR A 446 -8.25 3.37 11.84
N GLU A 447 -9.00 3.67 12.92
CA GLU A 447 -9.50 2.64 13.84
C GLU A 447 -10.38 1.60 13.13
N HIS A 448 -11.26 2.07 12.22
CA HIS A 448 -12.11 1.17 11.44
C HIS A 448 -11.30 0.18 10.60
N TYR A 449 -10.28 0.68 9.87
CA TYR A 449 -9.51 -0.17 8.95
C TYR A 449 -8.41 -0.99 9.62
N THR A 450 -7.72 -0.43 10.62
CA THR A 450 -6.59 -1.09 11.27
C THR A 450 -6.98 -1.87 12.53
N ALA A 451 -8.13 -1.59 13.11
CA ALA A 451 -8.55 -2.03 14.45
C ALA A 451 -7.58 -1.64 15.57
N HIS A 452 -6.60 -0.79 15.32
CA HIS A 452 -5.75 -0.28 16.39
C HIS A 452 -6.53 0.65 17.32
N PRO A 453 -6.37 0.51 18.64
CA PRO A 453 -7.06 1.39 19.59
C PRO A 453 -6.78 2.86 19.29
N ALA A 454 -7.85 3.66 19.26
CA ALA A 454 -7.82 5.08 18.96
C ALA A 454 -7.23 5.42 17.56
N GLY A 455 -7.23 4.49 16.62
CA GLY A 455 -6.65 4.69 15.28
C GLY A 455 -5.14 4.98 15.29
N ALA A 456 -4.41 4.49 16.29
CA ALA A 456 -2.99 4.76 16.46
C ALA A 456 -2.14 4.16 15.32
N PHE A 457 -1.20 4.96 14.76
CA PHE A 457 -0.33 4.54 13.66
C PHE A 457 0.86 3.69 14.10
N TYR A 458 1.46 4.04 15.24
CA TYR A 458 2.76 3.55 15.65
C TYR A 458 2.71 2.54 16.81
N GLY A 459 1.53 1.92 17.04
CA GLY A 459 1.32 0.99 18.15
C GLY A 459 1.51 1.64 19.52
N PRO A 460 2.02 0.92 20.54
CA PRO A 460 2.27 1.47 21.85
C PRO A 460 3.28 2.61 21.80
N PRO A 461 3.04 3.72 22.52
CA PRO A 461 3.88 4.91 22.48
C PRO A 461 5.35 4.63 22.77
N ALA A 462 6.26 5.19 21.99
CA ALA A 462 7.71 5.02 22.11
C ALA A 462 8.31 5.87 23.26
N THR A 463 7.74 5.74 24.46
CA THR A 463 8.17 6.42 25.69
C THR A 463 9.40 5.80 26.31
N PRO A 464 10.10 6.48 27.25
CA PRO A 464 11.15 5.88 28.07
C PRO A 464 10.73 4.56 28.76
N LEU A 465 9.46 4.46 29.18
CA LEU A 465 8.90 3.27 29.80
C LEU A 465 8.91 2.08 28.83
N ARG A 466 8.51 2.27 27.58
CA ARG A 466 8.53 1.20 26.56
C ARG A 466 9.91 0.58 26.40
N TYR A 467 10.96 1.41 26.35
CA TYR A 467 12.35 0.93 26.20
C TYR A 467 12.92 0.29 27.47
N ARG A 468 12.30 0.54 28.64
CA ARG A 468 12.65 -0.10 29.91
C ARG A 468 11.86 -1.37 30.17
N SER A 469 10.68 -1.51 29.59
CA SER A 469 9.75 -2.63 29.82
C SER A 469 10.02 -3.75 28.82
N ARG A 470 10.23 -4.98 29.34
CA ARG A 470 10.50 -6.17 28.52
C ARG A 470 9.28 -6.99 28.07
N PRO A 471 8.04 -6.71 28.49
CA PRO A 471 6.88 -7.54 28.13
C PRO A 471 6.48 -7.51 26.65
N LEU A 472 6.98 -6.52 25.89
CA LEU A 472 6.74 -6.40 24.46
C LEU A 472 8.00 -6.79 23.69
N GLY A 473 7.87 -7.82 22.89
CA GLY A 473 8.91 -8.39 22.05
C GLY A 473 8.34 -9.58 21.28
N PRO A 474 9.12 -10.27 20.45
CA PRO A 474 8.58 -11.35 19.61
C PRO A 474 8.04 -12.53 20.44
N ARG A 475 8.61 -12.82 21.60
CA ARG A 475 8.15 -13.92 22.46
C ARG A 475 7.04 -13.47 23.39
N THR A 476 5.99 -14.29 23.51
CA THR A 476 4.91 -14.09 24.49
C THR A 476 5.00 -15.09 25.66
N ALA A 477 4.15 -14.88 26.66
CA ALA A 477 4.00 -15.83 27.77
C ALA A 477 3.10 -17.04 27.41
N VAL A 478 2.50 -17.05 26.23
CA VAL A 478 1.69 -18.15 25.69
C VAL A 478 2.58 -18.98 24.75
N ALA A 479 2.75 -20.27 25.06
CA ALA A 479 3.51 -21.16 24.19
C ALA A 479 2.88 -21.21 22.79
N GLY A 480 3.68 -21.35 21.73
CA GLY A 480 3.18 -21.39 20.34
C GLY A 480 2.69 -20.04 19.80
N LEU A 481 2.68 -18.95 20.60
CA LEU A 481 2.29 -17.61 20.15
C LEU A 481 3.47 -16.64 20.18
N LEU A 482 3.68 -15.96 19.05
CA LEU A 482 4.66 -14.88 18.89
C LEU A 482 3.97 -13.58 18.47
N LEU A 483 4.62 -12.44 18.78
CA LEU A 483 4.27 -11.13 18.21
C LEU A 483 5.22 -10.78 17.08
N SER A 484 4.70 -10.05 16.09
CA SER A 484 5.43 -9.47 14.97
C SER A 484 5.05 -8.00 14.78
N GLY A 485 5.75 -7.30 13.88
CA GLY A 485 5.45 -5.92 13.54
C GLY A 485 6.03 -4.91 14.53
N GLN A 486 5.46 -3.70 14.53
CA GLN A 486 6.00 -2.56 15.29
C GLN A 486 5.99 -2.75 16.81
N ASP A 487 5.11 -3.59 17.34
CA ASP A 487 5.02 -3.84 18.78
C ASP A 487 6.13 -4.76 19.27
N ALA A 488 6.60 -5.67 18.41
CA ALA A 488 7.76 -6.54 18.67
C ALA A 488 9.10 -5.88 18.27
N GLY A 489 9.07 -4.87 17.43
CA GLY A 489 10.19 -4.08 16.94
C GLY A 489 10.15 -2.63 17.39
N SER A 490 9.99 -1.71 16.47
CA SER A 490 9.86 -0.27 16.71
C SER A 490 8.80 0.34 15.79
N ALA A 491 8.49 1.61 16.02
CA ALA A 491 7.61 2.39 15.15
C ALA A 491 8.14 2.48 13.70
N GLY A 492 7.22 2.70 12.77
CA GLY A 492 7.51 2.88 11.34
C GLY A 492 7.75 1.57 10.58
N ILE A 493 7.90 1.68 9.26
CA ILE A 493 7.99 0.55 8.33
C ILE A 493 9.17 -0.36 8.66
N MET A 494 10.37 0.23 8.78
CA MET A 494 11.58 -0.55 9.10
C MET A 494 11.52 -1.17 10.49
N GLY A 495 10.96 -0.46 11.48
CA GLY A 495 10.76 -0.99 12.81
C GLY A 495 9.80 -2.18 12.84
N ALA A 496 8.71 -2.10 12.10
CA ALA A 496 7.75 -3.19 11.94
C ALA A 496 8.34 -4.38 11.17
N MET A 497 9.12 -4.12 10.11
CA MET A 497 9.88 -5.15 9.39
C MET A 497 10.86 -5.87 10.32
N MET A 498 11.63 -5.15 11.13
CA MET A 498 12.58 -5.76 12.07
C MET A 498 11.89 -6.59 13.16
N GLY A 499 10.66 -6.20 13.56
CA GLY A 499 9.80 -7.04 14.41
C GLY A 499 9.40 -8.34 13.70
N GLY A 500 9.17 -8.28 12.39
CA GLY A 500 8.93 -9.46 11.54
C GLY A 500 10.15 -10.38 11.44
N VAL A 501 11.34 -9.80 11.24
CA VAL A 501 12.61 -10.54 11.24
C VAL A 501 12.82 -11.25 12.58
N ALA A 502 12.58 -10.54 13.69
CA ALA A 502 12.73 -11.11 15.02
C ALA A 502 11.75 -12.28 15.25
N ALA A 503 10.50 -12.16 14.84
CA ALA A 503 9.52 -13.23 14.92
C ALA A 503 9.94 -14.44 14.08
N ALA A 504 10.39 -14.24 12.84
CA ALA A 504 10.89 -15.32 11.99
C ALA A 504 12.10 -16.04 12.61
N CYS A 505 13.06 -15.29 13.16
CA CYS A 505 14.19 -15.86 13.90
C CYS A 505 13.73 -16.76 15.06
N GLN A 506 12.69 -16.34 15.81
CA GLN A 506 12.17 -17.12 16.94
C GLN A 506 11.45 -18.40 16.48
N VAL A 507 10.70 -18.36 15.37
CA VAL A 507 10.09 -19.56 14.78
C VAL A 507 11.14 -20.59 14.37
N LEU A 508 12.24 -20.12 13.77
CA LEU A 508 13.35 -20.99 13.33
C LEU A 508 14.27 -21.45 14.46
N GLY A 509 14.12 -20.90 15.67
CA GLY A 509 14.86 -21.31 16.86
C GLY A 509 16.33 -20.87 16.87
N PRO A 510 17.25 -21.67 17.46
CA PRO A 510 18.62 -21.25 17.70
C PRO A 510 19.43 -20.82 16.47
N ARG A 511 19.12 -21.42 15.32
CA ARG A 511 19.78 -21.10 14.03
C ARG A 511 19.05 -20.03 13.22
N GLY A 512 17.91 -19.51 13.71
CA GLY A 512 17.06 -18.61 12.94
C GLY A 512 17.79 -17.36 12.44
N TYR A 513 18.57 -16.72 13.30
CA TYR A 513 19.34 -15.53 12.92
C TYR A 513 20.36 -15.84 11.81
N SER A 514 21.14 -16.92 11.96
CA SER A 514 22.13 -17.32 10.95
C SER A 514 21.48 -17.78 9.64
N THR A 515 20.36 -18.49 9.70
CA THR A 515 19.61 -18.91 8.52
C THR A 515 19.16 -17.70 7.70
N ILE A 516 18.53 -16.72 8.36
CA ILE A 516 18.03 -15.51 7.68
C ILE A 516 19.19 -14.68 7.14
N THR A 517 20.25 -14.44 7.93
CA THR A 517 21.40 -13.64 7.47
C THR A 517 22.13 -14.30 6.30
N SER A 518 22.31 -15.62 6.30
CA SER A 518 22.89 -16.34 5.19
C SER A 518 22.01 -16.23 3.92
N ALA A 519 20.70 -16.35 4.06
CA ALA A 519 19.77 -16.22 2.96
C ALA A 519 19.81 -14.81 2.31
N LEU A 520 19.97 -13.75 3.11
CA LEU A 520 20.13 -12.39 2.59
C LEU A 520 21.40 -12.20 1.77
N HIS A 521 22.51 -12.89 2.10
CA HIS A 521 23.75 -12.81 1.33
C HIS A 521 23.67 -13.54 -0.03
N THR A 522 22.74 -14.48 -0.17
CA THR A 522 22.46 -15.18 -1.43
C THR A 522 21.38 -14.50 -2.27
N ALA A 523 20.79 -13.42 -1.74
CA ALA A 523 19.77 -12.66 -2.46
C ALA A 523 20.34 -12.09 -3.77
N PRO A 524 19.61 -12.15 -4.88
CA PRO A 524 19.99 -11.39 -6.06
C PRO A 524 19.92 -9.91 -5.68
N THR A 525 21.06 -9.23 -5.62
CA THR A 525 21.11 -7.79 -5.54
C THR A 525 20.42 -7.23 -6.77
N ALA A 526 19.44 -6.35 -6.58
CA ALA A 526 18.85 -5.59 -7.68
C ALA A 526 19.98 -4.86 -8.40
N SER A 527 20.39 -5.38 -9.54
CA SER A 527 21.49 -4.85 -10.36
C SER A 527 20.97 -3.67 -11.16
N ALA A 528 21.84 -2.72 -11.43
CA ALA A 528 21.63 -1.69 -12.45
C ALA A 528 21.18 -2.34 -13.79
N PRO A 529 20.47 -1.62 -14.65
CA PRO A 529 19.93 -2.20 -15.88
C PRO A 529 21.07 -2.79 -16.72
N HIS A 530 21.08 -4.12 -16.83
CA HIS A 530 22.01 -4.86 -17.68
C HIS A 530 21.33 -5.16 -19.01
N GLU A 531 21.91 -4.70 -20.09
CA GLU A 531 21.71 -5.25 -21.42
C GLU A 531 22.14 -6.72 -21.41
N GLY A 532 21.20 -7.65 -21.75
CA GLY A 532 21.51 -9.05 -22.02
C GLY A 532 20.94 -10.12 -21.09
N ARG A 533 20.06 -9.84 -20.11
CA ARG A 533 19.45 -10.87 -19.23
C ARG A 533 18.12 -11.38 -19.76
N THR A 534 17.85 -12.69 -19.57
CA THR A 534 16.51 -13.30 -19.67
C THR A 534 15.53 -12.51 -18.78
N LEU A 535 14.39 -12.14 -19.36
CA LEU A 535 13.31 -11.48 -18.63
C LEU A 535 12.72 -12.40 -17.56
N PRO A 536 12.18 -11.86 -16.45
CA PRO A 536 11.43 -12.65 -15.46
C PRO A 536 10.28 -13.42 -16.10
N GLU A 537 9.89 -14.54 -15.51
CA GLU A 537 8.75 -15.34 -15.94
C GLU A 537 7.49 -14.47 -16.09
N GLY A 538 6.79 -14.61 -17.21
CA GLY A 538 5.64 -13.78 -17.57
C GLY A 538 5.98 -12.45 -18.26
N LYS A 539 7.26 -12.05 -18.34
CA LYS A 539 7.70 -10.88 -19.13
C LYS A 539 8.39 -11.32 -20.42
N HIS A 540 7.96 -10.72 -21.52
CA HIS A 540 8.45 -11.01 -22.85
C HIS A 540 9.00 -9.74 -23.49
N ARG A 541 10.13 -9.83 -24.19
CA ARG A 541 10.50 -8.79 -25.15
C ARG A 541 9.48 -8.84 -26.28
N ALA A 542 9.11 -7.70 -26.76
CA ALA A 542 8.11 -7.58 -27.80
C ALA A 542 8.54 -6.54 -28.84
N THR A 543 8.33 -6.86 -30.09
CA THR A 543 8.58 -5.93 -31.22
C THR A 543 7.25 -5.56 -31.84
N LEU A 544 6.94 -4.27 -31.97
CA LEU A 544 5.76 -3.79 -32.70
C LEU A 544 5.94 -4.13 -34.19
N VAL A 545 5.21 -5.15 -34.66
CA VAL A 545 5.33 -5.61 -36.07
C VAL A 545 4.26 -5.02 -36.98
N SER A 546 3.15 -4.55 -36.41
CA SER A 546 2.10 -3.88 -37.16
C SER A 546 1.32 -2.93 -36.28
N LYS A 547 0.96 -1.77 -36.80
CA LYS A 547 -0.06 -0.89 -36.22
C LYS A 547 -1.01 -0.41 -37.30
N ARG A 548 -2.30 -0.42 -36.99
CA ARG A 548 -3.36 0.00 -37.90
C ARG A 548 -4.41 0.84 -37.16
N ARG A 549 -4.75 1.99 -37.69
CA ARG A 549 -5.82 2.81 -37.14
C ARG A 549 -7.15 2.22 -37.52
N LEU A 550 -7.96 1.77 -36.57
CA LEU A 550 -9.27 1.18 -36.78
C LEU A 550 -10.37 2.23 -36.82
N THR A 551 -10.31 3.19 -35.89
CA THR A 551 -11.26 4.29 -35.76
C THR A 551 -10.50 5.59 -35.51
N PRO A 552 -11.15 6.78 -35.53
CA PRO A 552 -10.45 8.03 -35.20
C PRO A 552 -9.69 7.99 -33.86
N SER A 553 -10.14 7.18 -32.92
CA SER A 553 -9.59 7.12 -31.55
C SER A 553 -9.04 5.76 -31.13
N VAL A 554 -9.00 4.74 -32.01
CA VAL A 554 -8.52 3.40 -31.63
C VAL A 554 -7.55 2.85 -32.66
N TRP A 555 -6.41 2.36 -32.15
CA TRP A 555 -5.41 1.64 -32.92
C TRP A 555 -5.42 0.16 -32.56
N GLU A 556 -5.19 -0.68 -33.55
CA GLU A 556 -4.78 -2.07 -33.39
C GLU A 556 -3.25 -2.13 -33.43
N ALA A 557 -2.65 -2.73 -32.43
CA ALA A 557 -1.23 -3.00 -32.35
C ALA A 557 -0.99 -4.50 -32.33
N VAL A 558 -0.07 -4.98 -33.17
CA VAL A 558 0.41 -6.36 -33.15
C VAL A 558 1.87 -6.38 -32.74
N LEU A 559 2.14 -7.10 -31.66
CA LEU A 559 3.46 -7.25 -31.07
C LEU A 559 3.94 -8.68 -31.24
N GLN A 560 5.12 -8.88 -31.84
CA GLN A 560 5.81 -10.18 -31.87
C GLN A 560 6.54 -10.34 -30.56
N LEU A 561 6.30 -11.44 -29.84
CA LEU A 561 6.93 -11.77 -28.56
C LEU A 561 8.14 -12.66 -28.78
N ASP A 562 9.20 -12.44 -28.00
CA ASP A 562 10.40 -13.29 -28.01
C ASP A 562 10.23 -14.42 -26.98
N GLY A 563 10.11 -15.66 -27.47
CA GLY A 563 9.99 -16.87 -26.66
C GLY A 563 8.54 -17.34 -26.43
N GLY A 564 8.40 -18.61 -26.12
CA GLY A 564 7.10 -19.25 -25.91
C GLY A 564 6.33 -18.67 -24.73
N ILE A 565 5.05 -18.54 -24.91
CA ILE A 565 4.13 -18.01 -23.89
C ILE A 565 3.55 -19.20 -23.13
N GLY A 566 3.43 -19.07 -21.80
CA GLY A 566 2.72 -20.04 -20.97
C GLY A 566 1.23 -20.12 -21.33
N PRO A 567 0.47 -21.05 -20.75
CA PRO A 567 -0.95 -21.15 -20.98
C PRO A 567 -1.68 -19.86 -20.61
N TRP A 568 -2.55 -19.40 -21.48
CA TRP A 568 -3.39 -18.22 -21.29
C TRP A 568 -4.85 -18.53 -21.58
N ALA A 569 -5.76 -17.73 -21.02
CA ALA A 569 -7.20 -17.84 -21.25
C ALA A 569 -7.77 -16.59 -21.95
N PRO A 570 -8.72 -16.74 -22.90
CA PRO A 570 -9.40 -15.61 -23.52
C PRO A 570 -10.11 -14.74 -22.48
N GLY A 571 -9.88 -13.43 -22.57
CA GLY A 571 -10.39 -12.45 -21.61
C GLY A 571 -9.31 -11.86 -20.71
N GLN A 572 -8.18 -12.51 -20.54
CA GLN A 572 -7.03 -11.99 -19.80
C GLN A 572 -6.43 -10.76 -20.49
N PHE A 573 -5.62 -9.99 -19.74
CA PHE A 573 -4.95 -8.79 -20.23
C PHE A 573 -3.43 -8.91 -20.23
N ALA A 574 -2.79 -8.03 -20.98
CA ALA A 574 -1.35 -7.84 -21.02
C ALA A 574 -1.00 -6.44 -20.52
N ARG A 575 0.13 -6.34 -19.84
CA ARG A 575 0.70 -5.07 -19.38
C ARG A 575 1.85 -4.67 -20.29
N LEU A 576 1.67 -3.59 -21.03
CA LEU A 576 2.62 -3.08 -22.01
C LEU A 576 3.48 -1.96 -21.44
N HIS A 577 4.79 -2.04 -21.62
CA HIS A 577 5.70 -0.93 -21.33
C HIS A 577 5.60 0.13 -22.44
N VAL A 578 5.24 1.36 -22.08
CA VAL A 578 4.95 2.45 -23.05
C VAL A 578 5.96 3.60 -22.98
N GLY A 579 7.20 3.30 -22.61
CA GLY A 579 8.27 4.29 -22.47
C GLY A 579 8.34 4.93 -21.07
N ASP A 580 9.44 5.62 -20.74
CA ASP A 580 9.71 6.31 -19.48
C ASP A 580 9.30 5.54 -18.21
N ASN A 581 9.53 4.22 -18.21
CA ASN A 581 9.11 3.29 -17.16
C ASN A 581 7.59 3.25 -16.89
N ALA A 582 6.77 3.69 -17.83
CA ALA A 582 5.32 3.61 -17.73
C ALA A 582 4.80 2.29 -18.30
N TRP A 583 3.88 1.68 -17.58
CA TRP A 583 3.18 0.47 -17.98
C TRP A 583 1.69 0.74 -18.12
N ARG A 584 1.03 0.10 -19.11
CA ARG A 584 -0.41 0.20 -19.32
C ARG A 584 -1.00 -1.18 -19.56
N ASP A 585 -2.14 -1.41 -18.97
CA ASP A 585 -2.88 -2.65 -19.09
C ASP A 585 -3.81 -2.57 -20.30
N TYR A 586 -3.80 -3.61 -21.12
CA TYR A 586 -4.67 -3.76 -22.30
C TYR A 586 -5.18 -5.19 -22.37
N SER A 587 -6.49 -5.36 -22.49
CA SER A 587 -7.08 -6.68 -22.69
C SER A 587 -6.54 -7.31 -23.96
N ILE A 588 -6.21 -8.59 -23.90
CA ILE A 588 -5.71 -9.36 -25.05
C ILE A 588 -6.83 -9.55 -26.05
N ALA A 589 -6.71 -8.92 -27.22
CA ALA A 589 -7.66 -9.04 -28.32
C ALA A 589 -7.42 -10.29 -29.19
N GLY A 590 -6.26 -10.90 -29.05
CA GLY A 590 -5.85 -12.15 -29.69
C GLY A 590 -4.38 -12.45 -29.40
N LEU A 591 -4.04 -13.74 -29.36
CA LEU A 591 -2.68 -14.20 -29.15
C LEU A 591 -2.50 -15.52 -29.89
N GLU A 592 -1.79 -15.47 -31.02
CA GLU A 592 -1.54 -16.59 -31.92
C GLU A 592 -0.08 -16.56 -32.40
N ASP A 593 0.61 -17.67 -32.42
CA ASP A 593 2.00 -17.81 -32.89
C ASP A 593 2.94 -16.73 -32.32
N ASP A 594 2.88 -16.48 -31.00
CA ASP A 594 3.63 -15.44 -30.30
C ASP A 594 3.33 -14.00 -30.77
N ARG A 595 2.22 -13.80 -31.49
CA ARG A 595 1.72 -12.48 -31.91
C ARG A 595 0.59 -12.01 -31.02
N LEU A 596 0.89 -11.03 -30.21
CA LEU A 596 -0.05 -10.39 -29.29
C LEU A 596 -0.77 -9.24 -30.01
N ARG A 597 -2.10 -9.31 -30.08
CA ARG A 597 -2.96 -8.26 -30.63
C ARG A 597 -3.62 -7.48 -29.51
N LEU A 598 -3.46 -6.16 -29.52
CA LEU A 598 -4.02 -5.22 -28.54
C LEU A 598 -4.84 -4.14 -29.25
N LEU A 599 -5.90 -3.63 -28.60
CA LEU A 599 -6.64 -2.44 -29.00
C LEU A 599 -6.29 -1.28 -28.05
N ILE A 600 -5.73 -0.21 -28.60
CA ILE A 600 -5.23 0.94 -27.84
C ILE A 600 -6.03 2.18 -28.17
N SER A 601 -6.75 2.73 -27.16
CA SER A 601 -7.50 3.97 -27.31
C SER A 601 -6.60 5.20 -27.13
N THR A 602 -6.78 6.20 -27.99
CA THR A 602 -6.05 7.48 -27.93
C THR A 602 -6.90 8.64 -27.38
N ARG A 603 -8.14 8.36 -26.95
CA ARG A 603 -9.06 9.39 -26.43
C ARG A 603 -8.53 10.18 -25.24
N THR A 604 -7.76 9.53 -24.38
CA THR A 604 -7.26 10.16 -23.14
C THR A 604 -5.99 10.96 -23.34
N GLY A 605 -5.31 10.86 -24.50
CA GLY A 605 -4.02 11.49 -24.75
C GLY A 605 -2.89 11.05 -23.81
N GLY A 606 -3.11 10.00 -23.01
CA GLY A 606 -2.16 9.49 -22.06
C GLY A 606 -0.94 8.80 -22.69
N ARG A 607 0.00 8.31 -21.85
CA ARG A 607 1.27 7.71 -22.33
C ARG A 607 1.07 6.52 -23.29
N GLY A 608 0.04 5.72 -23.09
CA GLY A 608 -0.32 4.65 -24.04
C GLY A 608 -0.77 5.18 -25.39
N SER A 609 -1.53 6.27 -25.40
CA SER A 609 -1.91 6.99 -26.62
C SER A 609 -0.67 7.54 -27.33
N GLN A 610 0.20 8.23 -26.62
CA GLN A 610 1.44 8.77 -27.15
C GLN A 610 2.38 7.67 -27.68
N PHE A 611 2.46 6.53 -26.97
CA PHE A 611 3.26 5.39 -27.42
C PHE A 611 2.79 4.90 -28.78
N ILE A 612 1.49 4.54 -28.93
CA ILE A 612 1.01 3.96 -30.18
C ILE A 612 1.03 4.95 -31.34
N GLU A 613 0.84 6.23 -31.08
CA GLU A 613 0.92 7.27 -32.11
C GLU A 613 2.34 7.48 -32.63
N ASN A 614 3.33 7.45 -31.73
CA ASN A 614 4.75 7.79 -32.03
C ASN A 614 5.62 6.56 -32.31
N ALA A 615 5.27 5.36 -31.83
CA ALA A 615 6.07 4.16 -32.07
C ALA A 615 5.99 3.73 -33.54
N ASP A 616 7.15 3.48 -34.16
CA ASP A 616 7.22 2.89 -35.52
C ASP A 616 7.24 1.36 -35.45
N THR A 617 6.89 0.72 -36.56
CA THR A 617 7.14 -0.73 -36.74
C THR A 617 8.63 -1.02 -36.54
N GLY A 618 8.94 -2.05 -35.73
CA GLY A 618 10.30 -2.34 -35.26
C GLY A 618 10.61 -1.79 -33.87
N THR A 619 9.75 -0.95 -33.30
CA THR A 619 9.92 -0.46 -31.92
C THR A 619 9.90 -1.65 -30.96
N GLN A 620 10.98 -1.77 -30.16
CA GLN A 620 11.10 -2.78 -29.13
C GLN A 620 10.51 -2.31 -27.79
N THR A 621 9.84 -3.19 -27.10
CA THR A 621 9.24 -2.95 -25.79
C THR A 621 9.24 -4.22 -24.95
N VAL A 622 8.62 -4.16 -23.79
CA VAL A 622 8.42 -5.32 -22.90
C VAL A 622 6.94 -5.45 -22.58
N VAL A 623 6.45 -6.68 -22.59
CA VAL A 623 5.07 -7.03 -22.24
C VAL A 623 5.08 -8.03 -21.09
N GLU A 624 4.21 -7.86 -20.13
CA GLU A 624 3.94 -8.83 -19.06
C GLU A 624 2.56 -9.44 -19.32
N LEU A 625 2.51 -10.75 -19.50
CA LEU A 625 1.27 -11.53 -19.75
C LEU A 625 1.46 -13.01 -19.40
N PRO A 626 0.35 -13.80 -19.18
CA PRO A 626 -1.04 -13.35 -19.08
C PRO A 626 -1.36 -12.82 -17.69
N LEU A 627 -2.29 -11.87 -17.59
CA LEU A 627 -2.74 -11.25 -16.33
C LEU A 627 -4.27 -11.21 -16.28
N GLY A 628 -4.85 -11.20 -15.05
CA GLY A 628 -6.30 -11.08 -14.83
C GLY A 628 -7.03 -12.41 -14.75
N GLY A 629 -8.29 -12.34 -14.32
CA GLY A 629 -9.17 -13.51 -14.12
C GLY A 629 -10.54 -13.35 -14.80
N PHE A 630 -10.65 -12.48 -15.82
CA PHE A 630 -11.85 -12.34 -16.64
C PHE A 630 -11.76 -13.36 -17.79
N GLU A 631 -12.27 -14.57 -17.55
CA GLU A 631 -12.04 -15.71 -18.43
C GLU A 631 -13.37 -16.24 -18.99
N LEU A 632 -13.31 -16.80 -20.20
CA LEU A 632 -14.44 -17.48 -20.82
C LEU A 632 -14.76 -18.76 -20.04
N ILE A 633 -15.99 -18.88 -19.54
CA ILE A 633 -16.47 -20.07 -18.82
C ILE A 633 -17.17 -21.02 -19.80
N ASP A 634 -16.82 -22.27 -19.79
CA ASP A 634 -17.53 -23.33 -20.51
C ASP A 634 -18.66 -23.89 -19.61
N SER A 635 -19.76 -23.16 -19.56
CA SER A 635 -20.95 -23.53 -18.77
C SER A 635 -22.02 -24.26 -19.58
N GLY A 636 -21.87 -24.30 -20.93
CA GLY A 636 -22.90 -24.74 -21.83
C GLY A 636 -24.12 -23.82 -21.95
N ARG A 637 -24.13 -22.70 -21.22
CA ARG A 637 -25.20 -21.69 -21.24
C ARG A 637 -25.06 -20.76 -22.44
N ARG A 638 -26.14 -20.03 -22.76
CA ARG A 638 -26.09 -18.92 -23.70
C ARG A 638 -25.27 -17.76 -23.13
N ARG A 639 -24.55 -17.04 -23.96
CA ARG A 639 -23.72 -15.93 -23.53
C ARG A 639 -24.21 -14.61 -24.10
N LEU A 640 -24.25 -13.59 -23.23
CA LEU A 640 -24.53 -12.22 -23.59
C LEU A 640 -23.25 -11.39 -23.34
N PHE A 641 -22.66 -10.89 -24.42
CA PHE A 641 -21.50 -10.01 -24.35
C PHE A 641 -21.94 -8.56 -24.43
N ILE A 642 -21.47 -7.72 -23.51
CA ILE A 642 -21.79 -6.29 -23.47
C ILE A 642 -20.49 -5.50 -23.43
N ALA A 643 -20.22 -4.71 -24.45
CA ALA A 643 -18.97 -3.96 -24.55
C ALA A 643 -19.19 -2.50 -24.94
N ALA A 644 -18.27 -1.62 -24.54
CA ALA A 644 -18.20 -0.26 -25.06
C ALA A 644 -16.75 0.12 -25.43
N GLY A 645 -16.57 0.73 -26.62
CA GLY A 645 -15.25 1.12 -27.09
C GLY A 645 -14.25 -0.05 -27.13
N THR A 646 -13.05 0.15 -26.58
CA THR A 646 -12.00 -0.89 -26.51
C THR A 646 -12.34 -2.06 -25.58
N GLY A 647 -13.40 -1.98 -24.77
CA GLY A 647 -13.91 -3.12 -23.99
C GLY A 647 -14.35 -4.33 -24.80
N ILE A 648 -14.45 -4.21 -26.12
CA ILE A 648 -14.63 -5.37 -27.00
C ILE A 648 -13.36 -6.25 -27.09
N ALA A 649 -12.18 -5.74 -26.77
CA ALA A 649 -10.91 -6.45 -26.95
C ALA A 649 -10.86 -7.84 -26.28
N PRO A 650 -11.19 -8.03 -24.98
CA PRO A 650 -11.17 -9.35 -24.36
C PRO A 650 -12.20 -10.29 -25.00
N MET A 651 -13.31 -9.74 -25.48
CA MET A 651 -14.37 -10.52 -26.12
C MET A 651 -13.96 -11.03 -27.49
N LEU A 652 -13.11 -10.32 -28.23
CA LEU A 652 -12.58 -10.81 -29.52
C LEU A 652 -11.76 -12.09 -29.35
N ALA A 653 -10.96 -12.17 -28.28
CA ALA A 653 -10.24 -13.37 -27.93
C ALA A 653 -11.20 -14.50 -27.52
N MET A 654 -12.28 -14.18 -26.78
CA MET A 654 -13.31 -15.13 -26.42
C MET A 654 -14.05 -15.64 -27.65
N PHE A 655 -14.39 -14.78 -28.60
CA PHE A 655 -15.12 -15.16 -29.82
C PHE A 655 -14.33 -16.14 -30.70
N ALA A 656 -13.00 -15.99 -30.74
CA ALA A 656 -12.14 -16.89 -31.49
C ALA A 656 -12.11 -18.32 -30.94
N GLN A 657 -12.43 -18.52 -29.66
CA GLN A 657 -12.37 -19.81 -28.98
C GLN A 657 -13.72 -20.33 -28.49
N ALA A 658 -14.79 -19.51 -28.56
CA ALA A 658 -16.09 -19.85 -28.02
C ALA A 658 -16.84 -20.88 -28.92
N PRO A 659 -17.16 -22.07 -28.42
CA PRO A 659 -18.02 -23.00 -29.12
C PRO A 659 -19.48 -22.45 -29.15
N GLY A 660 -20.22 -22.64 -30.26
CA GLY A 660 -21.63 -22.26 -30.39
C GLY A 660 -21.88 -20.74 -30.38
N LEU A 661 -20.92 -19.96 -30.86
CA LEU A 661 -20.98 -18.49 -30.92
C LEU A 661 -22.19 -17.95 -31.67
N GLU A 662 -22.73 -18.73 -32.59
CA GLU A 662 -23.96 -18.39 -33.36
C GLU A 662 -25.23 -18.28 -32.50
N ARG A 663 -25.22 -18.82 -31.28
CA ARG A 663 -26.35 -18.71 -30.33
C ARG A 663 -26.23 -17.50 -29.40
N ASP A 664 -25.05 -16.88 -29.36
CA ASP A 664 -24.73 -15.81 -28.45
C ASP A 664 -25.14 -14.44 -29.02
N ALA A 665 -25.11 -13.43 -28.16
CA ALA A 665 -25.43 -12.05 -28.53
C ALA A 665 -24.32 -11.08 -28.04
N LEU A 666 -24.05 -10.06 -28.86
CA LEU A 666 -23.20 -8.92 -28.54
C LEU A 666 -24.01 -7.62 -28.54
N LEU A 667 -23.96 -6.89 -27.47
CA LEU A 667 -24.44 -5.52 -27.36
C LEU A 667 -23.23 -4.59 -27.29
N PHE A 668 -22.98 -3.83 -28.38
CA PHE A 668 -21.81 -2.98 -28.51
C PHE A 668 -22.16 -1.50 -28.51
N GLY A 669 -21.53 -0.70 -27.65
CA GLY A 669 -21.75 0.74 -27.51
C GLY A 669 -20.57 1.59 -27.96
N CYS A 670 -20.88 2.63 -28.77
CA CYS A 670 -19.97 3.71 -29.13
C CYS A 670 -20.70 5.05 -29.25
N SER A 671 -19.98 6.15 -29.47
CA SER A 671 -20.60 7.48 -29.56
C SER A 671 -21.14 7.74 -30.95
N HIS A 672 -20.39 7.43 -31.99
CA HIS A 672 -20.65 7.68 -33.38
C HIS A 672 -20.32 6.45 -34.25
N GLN A 673 -20.89 6.38 -35.42
CA GLN A 673 -20.74 5.24 -36.36
C GLN A 673 -19.28 5.06 -36.84
N ASP A 674 -18.49 6.14 -36.95
CA ASP A 674 -17.08 6.07 -37.33
C ASP A 674 -16.20 5.46 -36.22
N GLU A 675 -16.73 5.31 -35.02
CA GLU A 675 -16.09 4.64 -33.87
C GLU A 675 -16.55 3.19 -33.66
N ASP A 676 -17.40 2.66 -34.54
CA ASP A 676 -17.86 1.28 -34.48
C ASP A 676 -16.74 0.30 -34.84
N LEU A 677 -16.22 -0.37 -33.83
CA LEU A 677 -15.17 -1.39 -33.97
C LEU A 677 -15.71 -2.70 -34.58
N THR A 678 -16.99 -3.02 -34.42
CA THR A 678 -17.57 -4.28 -34.92
C THR A 678 -17.55 -4.35 -36.45
N ALA A 679 -17.61 -3.20 -37.10
CA ALA A 679 -17.55 -3.10 -38.56
C ALA A 679 -16.13 -3.07 -39.16
N ARG A 680 -15.10 -2.95 -38.29
CA ARG A 680 -13.69 -2.69 -38.70
C ARG A 680 -12.71 -3.78 -38.31
N ILE A 681 -13.15 -4.73 -37.51
CA ILE A 681 -12.33 -5.85 -37.03
C ILE A 681 -12.78 -7.13 -37.74
N SER A 682 -11.80 -7.79 -38.37
CA SER A 682 -12.02 -9.15 -38.94
C SER A 682 -11.83 -10.17 -37.80
N SER A 683 -12.93 -10.58 -37.18
CA SER A 683 -12.99 -11.61 -36.13
C SER A 683 -14.34 -12.30 -36.20
N PRO A 684 -14.48 -13.56 -35.77
CA PRO A 684 -15.78 -14.16 -35.53
C PRO A 684 -16.65 -13.24 -34.66
N MET A 685 -17.93 -13.21 -34.87
CA MET A 685 -18.88 -12.43 -34.08
C MET A 685 -20.05 -13.32 -33.64
N PRO A 686 -20.70 -13.01 -32.51
CA PRO A 686 -21.94 -13.67 -32.10
C PRO A 686 -23.03 -13.62 -33.17
N GLY A 687 -23.94 -14.59 -33.15
CA GLY A 687 -25.03 -14.67 -34.12
C GLY A 687 -25.97 -13.46 -34.13
N THR A 688 -26.04 -12.73 -33.02
CA THR A 688 -26.76 -11.45 -32.92
C THR A 688 -25.80 -10.36 -32.44
N VAL A 689 -25.71 -9.27 -33.23
CA VAL A 689 -24.94 -8.07 -32.88
C VAL A 689 -25.84 -6.85 -32.91
N VAL A 690 -26.04 -6.21 -31.77
CA VAL A 690 -26.75 -4.95 -31.62
C VAL A 690 -25.78 -3.82 -31.38
N ARG A 691 -25.77 -2.83 -32.22
CA ARG A 691 -24.91 -1.64 -32.16
C ARG A 691 -25.67 -0.47 -31.58
N CYS A 692 -25.14 0.13 -30.51
CA CYS A 692 -25.73 1.28 -29.83
C CYS A 692 -24.88 2.53 -30.08
N LEU A 693 -25.51 3.56 -30.69
CA LEU A 693 -24.90 4.86 -30.95
C LEU A 693 -25.50 5.90 -29.98
N SER A 694 -24.70 6.42 -29.06
CA SER A 694 -25.23 7.31 -28.02
C SER A 694 -25.36 8.77 -28.45
N ARG A 695 -24.75 9.18 -29.57
CA ARG A 695 -24.73 10.56 -30.07
C ARG A 695 -25.06 10.70 -31.55
N GLN A 696 -25.49 9.63 -32.19
CA GLN A 696 -25.82 9.63 -33.62
C GLN A 696 -26.92 8.60 -33.87
N GLU A 697 -27.84 8.89 -34.82
CA GLU A 697 -28.75 7.94 -35.38
C GLU A 697 -28.17 7.38 -36.69
N ALA A 698 -28.25 6.07 -36.91
CA ALA A 698 -27.86 5.43 -38.15
C ALA A 698 -28.72 4.19 -38.40
N PRO A 699 -28.87 3.76 -39.70
CA PRO A 699 -29.58 2.54 -40.03
C PRO A 699 -29.02 1.32 -39.30
N ASP A 700 -29.88 0.39 -38.94
CA ASP A 700 -29.54 -0.88 -38.27
C ASP A 700 -28.78 -0.71 -36.94
N THR A 701 -29.02 0.42 -36.25
CA THR A 701 -28.41 0.70 -34.92
C THR A 701 -29.48 1.15 -33.93
N PHE A 702 -29.23 0.90 -32.66
CA PHE A 702 -30.03 1.46 -31.56
C PHE A 702 -29.50 2.86 -31.20
N HIS A 703 -30.38 3.87 -31.22
CA HIS A 703 -30.00 5.20 -30.74
C HIS A 703 -30.10 5.25 -29.22
N GLY A 704 -28.97 5.30 -28.55
CA GLY A 704 -28.88 5.33 -27.09
C GLY A 704 -27.68 4.53 -26.54
N ARG A 705 -27.68 4.35 -25.22
CA ARG A 705 -26.65 3.58 -24.52
C ARG A 705 -27.00 2.11 -24.42
N VAL A 706 -26.02 1.24 -24.21
CA VAL A 706 -26.19 -0.21 -23.98
C VAL A 706 -27.18 -0.51 -22.86
N THR A 707 -27.19 0.29 -21.79
CA THR A 707 -28.15 0.16 -20.68
C THR A 707 -29.60 0.35 -21.06
N GLN A 708 -29.87 1.12 -22.12
CA GLN A 708 -31.19 1.38 -22.63
C GLN A 708 -31.65 0.30 -23.64
N ALA A 709 -30.71 -0.24 -24.40
CA ALA A 709 -30.99 -1.31 -25.39
C ALA A 709 -31.15 -2.69 -24.73
N LEU A 710 -30.51 -2.93 -23.58
CA LEU A 710 -30.41 -4.23 -22.95
C LEU A 710 -31.76 -4.88 -22.62
N PRO A 711 -32.78 -4.22 -22.01
CA PRO A 711 -34.05 -4.87 -21.70
C PRO A 711 -34.80 -5.32 -22.97
N ALA A 712 -34.80 -4.49 -24.02
CA ALA A 712 -35.43 -4.84 -25.29
C ALA A 712 -34.75 -6.05 -25.95
N LEU A 713 -33.41 -6.04 -26.01
CA LEU A 713 -32.64 -7.16 -26.55
C LEU A 713 -32.89 -8.46 -25.78
N ALA A 714 -32.87 -8.39 -24.42
CA ALA A 714 -33.13 -9.56 -23.56
C ALA A 714 -34.53 -10.16 -23.84
N HIS A 715 -35.54 -9.31 -23.98
CA HIS A 715 -36.91 -9.71 -24.33
C HIS A 715 -36.99 -10.32 -25.74
N ASP A 716 -36.44 -9.65 -26.77
CA ASP A 716 -36.51 -10.09 -28.15
C ASP A 716 -35.81 -11.44 -28.39
N LEU A 717 -34.67 -11.62 -27.74
CA LEU A 717 -33.93 -12.88 -27.82
C LEU A 717 -34.41 -13.93 -26.80
N ARG A 718 -35.40 -13.62 -25.98
CA ARG A 718 -35.93 -14.48 -24.92
C ARG A 718 -34.82 -15.06 -24.05
N LEU A 719 -33.93 -14.16 -23.59
CA LEU A 719 -32.83 -14.56 -22.73
C LEU A 719 -33.36 -14.95 -21.34
N ASP A 720 -32.99 -16.13 -20.88
CA ASP A 720 -33.32 -16.62 -19.54
C ASP A 720 -32.21 -16.18 -18.56
N PRO A 721 -32.49 -15.31 -17.58
CA PRO A 721 -31.51 -14.83 -16.64
C PRO A 721 -30.79 -15.95 -15.88
N ASP A 722 -31.47 -17.07 -15.56
CA ASP A 722 -30.90 -18.21 -14.85
C ASP A 722 -30.00 -19.08 -15.75
N ASN A 723 -30.13 -18.97 -17.07
CA ASN A 723 -29.44 -19.80 -18.06
C ASN A 723 -28.61 -18.97 -19.07
N THR A 724 -28.24 -17.75 -18.69
CA THR A 724 -27.41 -16.85 -19.51
C THR A 724 -26.20 -16.36 -18.69
N ASP A 725 -24.99 -16.53 -19.23
CA ASP A 725 -23.78 -15.93 -18.67
C ASP A 725 -23.52 -14.58 -19.34
N VAL A 726 -23.35 -13.53 -18.54
CA VAL A 726 -23.11 -12.17 -19.04
C VAL A 726 -21.65 -11.78 -18.88
N TYR A 727 -21.03 -11.34 -19.97
CA TYR A 727 -19.68 -10.79 -20.02
C TYR A 727 -19.75 -9.29 -20.29
N LEU A 728 -19.26 -8.49 -19.35
CA LEU A 728 -19.39 -7.03 -19.38
C LEU A 728 -18.04 -6.36 -19.27
N CYS A 729 -17.63 -5.61 -20.31
CA CYS A 729 -16.36 -4.89 -20.32
C CYS A 729 -16.50 -3.48 -20.92
N GLY A 730 -15.92 -2.48 -20.26
CA GLY A 730 -15.95 -1.08 -20.67
C GLY A 730 -15.52 -0.13 -19.57
N SER A 731 -15.82 1.16 -19.71
CA SER A 731 -15.51 2.14 -18.68
C SER A 731 -16.19 1.78 -17.34
N ALA A 732 -15.54 2.11 -16.22
CA ALA A 732 -16.06 1.80 -14.88
C ALA A 732 -17.51 2.27 -14.66
N ALA A 733 -17.87 3.46 -15.18
CA ALA A 733 -19.22 3.99 -15.09
C ALA A 733 -20.22 3.13 -15.92
N MET A 734 -19.85 2.77 -17.15
CA MET A 734 -20.71 1.93 -18.01
C MET A 734 -20.91 0.54 -17.38
N VAL A 735 -19.88 -0.05 -16.82
CA VAL A 735 -19.96 -1.36 -16.14
C VAL A 735 -20.89 -1.28 -14.93
N ALA A 736 -20.77 -0.24 -14.10
CA ALA A 736 -21.63 -0.04 -12.93
C ALA A 736 -23.12 0.13 -13.36
N ASP A 737 -23.40 1.07 -14.26
CA ASP A 737 -24.76 1.35 -14.74
C ASP A 737 -25.40 0.11 -15.39
N THR A 738 -24.63 -0.67 -16.16
CA THR A 738 -25.13 -1.87 -16.82
C THR A 738 -25.39 -3.01 -15.85
N ARG A 739 -24.54 -3.15 -14.84
CA ARG A 739 -24.72 -4.13 -13.77
C ARG A 739 -26.00 -3.91 -12.99
N ASP A 740 -26.32 -2.65 -12.66
CA ASP A 740 -27.56 -2.30 -11.98
C ASP A 740 -28.81 -2.67 -12.81
N VAL A 741 -28.71 -2.60 -14.15
CA VAL A 741 -29.80 -3.05 -15.03
C VAL A 741 -29.90 -4.59 -15.01
N LEU A 742 -28.78 -5.29 -15.15
CA LEU A 742 -28.73 -6.76 -15.14
C LEU A 742 -29.23 -7.36 -13.81
N GLU A 743 -28.88 -6.75 -12.68
CA GLU A 743 -29.36 -7.18 -11.36
C GLU A 743 -30.89 -7.01 -11.23
N ARG A 744 -31.46 -5.94 -11.77
CA ARG A 744 -32.92 -5.73 -11.80
C ARG A 744 -33.66 -6.71 -12.70
N GLU A 745 -33.02 -7.11 -13.80
CA GLU A 745 -33.55 -8.12 -14.73
C GLU A 745 -33.31 -9.57 -14.24
N GLY A 746 -32.65 -9.75 -13.08
CA GLY A 746 -32.47 -11.03 -12.43
C GLY A 746 -31.25 -11.86 -12.86
N TYR A 747 -30.31 -11.30 -13.60
CA TYR A 747 -29.10 -12.01 -14.04
C TYR A 747 -28.14 -12.24 -12.86
N ALA A 748 -27.89 -13.50 -12.53
CA ALA A 748 -27.02 -13.90 -11.42
C ALA A 748 -25.55 -14.15 -11.84
N SER A 749 -25.33 -14.54 -13.11
CA SER A 749 -24.01 -14.86 -13.65
C SER A 749 -23.48 -13.67 -14.50
N VAL A 750 -22.88 -12.69 -13.83
CA VAL A 750 -22.30 -11.49 -14.49
C VAL A 750 -20.83 -11.40 -14.20
N LEU A 751 -20.01 -11.60 -15.22
CA LEU A 751 -18.55 -11.41 -15.17
C LEU A 751 -18.22 -10.01 -15.69
N THR A 752 -17.34 -9.29 -14.99
CA THR A 752 -17.05 -7.90 -15.32
C THR A 752 -15.56 -7.59 -15.32
N GLU A 753 -15.13 -6.78 -16.30
CA GLU A 753 -13.79 -6.18 -16.35
C GLU A 753 -13.90 -4.68 -16.69
N PRO A 754 -13.91 -3.78 -15.69
CA PRO A 754 -13.88 -2.34 -15.92
C PRO A 754 -12.44 -1.88 -16.21
N TYR A 755 -12.29 -0.86 -17.12
CA TYR A 755 -11.00 -0.23 -17.44
C TYR A 755 -11.04 1.29 -17.28
#